data_13c6d694b672c5c6d2b5381dfb452d04
#
_entry.id   13c6d694b672c5c6d2b5381dfb452d04
#
_cell.length_a   1.000
_cell.length_b   1.000
_cell.length_c   1.000
_cell.angle_alpha   90.00
_cell.angle_beta   90.00
_cell.angle_gamma   90.00
#
_symmetry.space_group_name_H-M   'P 1'
#
loop_
_entity.id
_entity.type
_entity.pdbx_description
1 polymer ?
#
loop_
_entity_poly.entity_id
_entity_poly.type
_entity_poly.pdbx_seq_one_letter_code
_entity_poly.pdbx_strand_id
1 'polypeptide(L)'
;MNNRKATKRALLTSVLALVLSLAMLAGSTFAWFTDTASTGVNRIVSGNLDVGLEYWGGAESGWLTAENSEELFDKNALWEPGYTQIVYLKVKNNGNLALTYAMQITPVHETVGVNVDGEEFKLSDYIKFGWRTFTVDEEAGAPVALDREEAQDIVGGGAQLGTTLHRQAAEPMKASAEELVALVAWMPENVGNEANYSTVQPTIELSLKVLATQATVESDSFDNTYDRDAVDDEGLDSKPEYNYKSLYDYDNPKGYGVELVRNAEDKVVKAVVSGVNGKVPDGFFANLKGSVDENGKPIAVPAERWADLTEVVIEDGVTEIGKDVFQGCVGLTKVTIPDSVKKIGTWSFYMCKGLKNVDIPANMEIGDSSFRQSGLEQVTVSGGSVGNYAFHRIDNLKKISINCETIGEEAFSGCDYLTDITLGENVKTLGDKAFYTCDALERVEIPSTVTDIGEKTFYSCPALKEAIIRAGTVKAGTFYNCRALTTLVISDNATLDASFTVGNTYAKEALKTVKIGKGEIGNSAFNGCPNLTTVELGNGVTSVGDNAFSKCTALTSVNIGDGVTSIGKNAFNGCTALTNANIGSGAIGANAFQDCSRLASVTLGDGVTSIGANAFLRCAALTSMNIGSSVRTIENYAFSGCKALEEVTISAAQIGNQAFRSASALKKVTLGDGVEAIPAGAFSNCGMGNKNNSPELYLKAGTWTSNGQKTIVAEGASITTDDDVFNQIKSGKPANWSAPANP
;
A
#
# COMPACT_ATOMS: atom_id res chain seq x y z
N MET A 1 -9.28 64.61 6.18
CA MET A 1 -8.82 64.20 7.54
C MET A 1 -9.12 62.71 7.89
N ASN A 2 -9.75 61.94 7.01
CA ASN A 2 -10.11 60.53 7.32
C ASN A 2 -9.03 59.48 6.96
N ASN A 3 -8.05 59.77 6.09
CA ASN A 3 -7.08 58.77 5.68
C ASN A 3 -5.96 58.50 6.70
N ARG A 4 -5.62 59.49 7.57
CA ARG A 4 -4.57 59.29 8.61
C ARG A 4 -5.00 58.38 9.77
N LYS A 5 -6.32 58.25 10.07
CA LYS A 5 -6.82 57.35 11.13
C LYS A 5 -6.88 55.89 10.64
N ALA A 6 -7.19 55.68 9.36
CA ALA A 6 -7.22 54.33 8.78
C ALA A 6 -5.80 53.74 8.63
N THR A 7 -4.83 54.54 8.21
CA THR A 7 -3.41 54.15 8.09
C THR A 7 -2.77 53.84 9.44
N LYS A 8 -3.10 54.64 10.50
CA LYS A 8 -2.64 54.34 11.86
C LYS A 8 -3.25 53.08 12.46
N ARG A 9 -4.52 52.77 12.17
CA ARG A 9 -5.15 51.53 12.61
C ARG A 9 -4.56 50.31 11.86
N ALA A 10 -4.35 50.41 10.55
CA ALA A 10 -3.69 49.35 9.77
C ALA A 10 -2.25 49.11 10.22
N LEU A 11 -1.51 50.17 10.55
CA LEU A 11 -0.14 50.04 11.07
C LEU A 11 -0.13 49.42 12.48
N LEU A 12 -1.11 49.79 13.34
CA LEU A 12 -1.23 49.24 14.69
C LEU A 12 -1.62 47.74 14.66
N THR A 13 -2.51 47.34 13.75
CA THR A 13 -2.89 45.93 13.56
C THR A 13 -1.75 45.13 12.97
N SER A 14 -0.95 45.69 12.05
CA SER A 14 0.23 45.02 11.49
C SER A 14 1.34 44.83 12.52
N VAL A 15 1.57 45.83 13.37
CA VAL A 15 2.54 45.76 14.48
C VAL A 15 2.03 44.80 15.56
N LEU A 16 0.74 44.79 15.86
CA LEU A 16 0.16 43.81 16.80
C LEU A 16 0.23 42.38 16.28
N ALA A 17 0.01 42.19 14.98
CA ALA A 17 0.16 40.88 14.33
C ALA A 17 1.63 40.42 14.30
N LEU A 18 2.60 41.35 14.11
CA LEU A 18 4.02 41.05 14.16
C LEU A 18 4.47 40.72 15.59
N VAL A 19 3.96 41.42 16.61
CA VAL A 19 4.26 41.14 18.02
C VAL A 19 3.61 39.83 18.47
N LEU A 20 2.40 39.53 17.99
CA LEU A 20 1.74 38.23 18.24
C LEU A 20 2.45 37.08 17.52
N SER A 21 2.93 37.27 16.29
CA SER A 21 3.70 36.25 15.60
C SER A 21 5.10 36.06 16.22
N LEU A 22 5.73 37.13 16.72
CA LEU A 22 6.98 37.03 17.50
C LEU A 22 6.74 36.41 18.89
N ALA A 23 5.61 36.67 19.54
CA ALA A 23 5.23 36.04 20.79
C ALA A 23 4.86 34.55 20.58
N MET A 24 4.23 34.19 19.45
CA MET A 24 4.01 32.79 19.06
C MET A 24 5.32 32.09 18.70
N LEU A 25 6.26 32.77 18.01
CA LEU A 25 7.58 32.21 17.75
C LEU A 25 8.38 32.00 19.04
N ALA A 26 8.31 32.97 19.99
CA ALA A 26 8.96 32.82 21.30
C ALA A 26 8.22 31.82 22.21
N GLY A 27 6.90 31.67 22.07
CA GLY A 27 6.10 30.66 22.79
C GLY A 27 6.29 29.23 22.26
N SER A 28 6.64 29.09 20.98
CA SER A 28 6.91 27.78 20.38
C SER A 28 8.32 27.24 20.66
N THR A 29 9.22 28.05 21.22
CA THR A 29 10.58 27.66 21.58
C THR A 29 10.74 27.19 23.05
N PHE A 30 9.67 27.18 23.84
CA PHE A 30 9.69 26.71 25.24
C PHE A 30 8.65 25.63 25.48
N ALA A 31 8.81 24.51 24.80
CA ALA A 31 8.18 23.26 25.20
C ALA A 31 9.08 22.62 26.28
N TRP A 32 8.62 22.58 27.50
CA TRP A 32 9.34 21.95 28.61
C TRP A 32 8.86 20.51 28.74
N PHE A 33 9.67 19.57 28.29
CA PHE A 33 9.50 18.16 28.64
C PHE A 33 10.53 17.82 29.69
N THR A 34 10.09 17.54 30.90
CA THR A 34 10.96 16.92 31.89
C THR A 34 10.85 15.43 31.69
N ASP A 35 11.89 14.80 31.19
CA ASP A 35 11.91 13.38 30.97
C ASP A 35 12.89 12.70 31.94
N THR A 36 12.47 11.55 32.48
CA THR A 36 13.37 10.53 32.99
C THR A 36 13.50 9.50 31.89
N ALA A 37 14.34 9.76 30.89
CA ALA A 37 14.75 8.73 29.97
C ALA A 37 15.60 7.72 30.74
N SER A 38 14.98 6.68 31.26
CA SER A 38 15.73 5.53 31.72
C SER A 38 16.15 4.74 30.48
N THR A 39 17.44 4.61 30.29
CA THR A 39 18.03 3.77 29.27
C THR A 39 17.72 2.32 29.61
N GLY A 40 16.59 1.84 29.10
CA GLY A 40 16.24 0.43 29.17
C GLY A 40 17.05 -0.33 28.14
N VAL A 41 17.83 -1.24 28.65
CA VAL A 41 18.37 -2.42 27.96
C VAL A 41 18.81 -2.22 26.51
N ASN A 42 20.07 -1.90 26.33
CA ASN A 42 20.76 -2.03 25.04
C ASN A 42 20.81 -3.50 24.64
N ARG A 43 19.93 -3.92 23.76
CA ARG A 43 19.95 -5.28 23.23
C ARG A 43 20.67 -5.28 21.88
N ILE A 44 21.91 -5.76 21.87
CA ILE A 44 22.63 -6.10 20.66
C ILE A 44 22.16 -7.48 20.24
N VAL A 45 21.44 -7.57 19.13
CA VAL A 45 21.15 -8.84 18.47
C VAL A 45 22.18 -9.01 17.37
N SER A 46 23.28 -9.71 17.67
CA SER A 46 24.21 -10.16 16.66
C SER A 46 23.54 -11.32 15.91
N GLY A 47 23.36 -11.19 14.61
CA GLY A 47 23.19 -12.34 13.73
C GLY A 47 24.42 -13.26 13.81
N ASN A 48 24.60 -14.12 12.83
CA ASN A 48 25.72 -15.11 12.77
C ASN A 48 27.15 -14.51 12.73
N LEU A 49 27.32 -13.25 13.09
CA LEU A 49 28.54 -12.48 13.05
C LEU A 49 28.88 -12.01 14.47
N ASP A 50 30.17 -12.02 14.80
CA ASP A 50 30.66 -11.54 16.07
C ASP A 50 30.93 -10.03 15.97
N VAL A 51 29.94 -9.24 16.38
CA VAL A 51 30.00 -7.77 16.40
C VAL A 51 30.10 -7.29 17.84
N GLY A 52 31.22 -6.67 18.18
CA GLY A 52 31.39 -5.96 19.44
C GLY A 52 30.88 -4.52 19.33
N LEU A 53 30.27 -4.02 20.40
CA LEU A 53 29.90 -2.62 20.54
C LEU A 53 30.47 -2.04 21.81
N GLU A 54 31.18 -0.92 21.69
CA GLU A 54 31.65 -0.11 22.82
C GLU A 54 31.06 1.30 22.70
N TYR A 55 30.87 1.98 23.81
CA TYR A 55 30.47 3.39 23.87
C TYR A 55 31.43 4.21 24.67
N TRP A 56 31.49 5.52 24.41
CA TRP A 56 32.35 6.43 25.15
C TRP A 56 31.69 6.86 26.43
N GLY A 57 32.23 6.38 27.56
CA GLY A 57 31.76 6.71 28.93
C GLY A 57 32.31 8.01 29.51
N GLY A 58 32.98 8.84 28.70
CA GLY A 58 33.61 10.08 29.11
C GLY A 58 35.12 9.97 29.37
N ALA A 59 35.77 11.10 29.64
CA ALA A 59 37.22 11.18 29.77
C ALA A 59 37.80 10.35 30.95
N GLU A 60 36.99 10.10 31.99
CA GLU A 60 37.42 9.32 33.16
C GLU A 60 37.24 7.82 32.95
N SER A 61 36.23 7.39 32.19
CA SER A 61 35.84 5.99 32.02
C SER A 61 36.34 5.38 30.71
N GLY A 62 36.64 6.19 29.70
CA GLY A 62 37.07 5.73 28.38
C GLY A 62 35.99 4.96 27.62
N TRP A 63 36.41 4.00 26.77
CA TRP A 63 35.52 3.12 26.02
C TRP A 63 35.03 1.97 26.88
N LEU A 64 33.73 1.81 26.99
CA LEU A 64 33.03 0.80 27.79
C LEU A 64 32.24 -0.14 26.88
N THR A 65 32.17 -1.43 27.24
CA THR A 65 31.38 -2.43 26.48
C THR A 65 29.89 -2.19 26.66
N ALA A 66 29.15 -2.17 25.58
CA ALA A 66 27.72 -1.86 25.59
C ALA A 66 26.80 -3.04 25.95
N GLU A 67 27.31 -4.26 26.07
CA GLU A 67 26.50 -5.48 26.27
C GLU A 67 25.72 -5.49 27.62
N ASN A 68 26.07 -4.66 28.58
CA ASN A 68 25.39 -4.57 29.88
C ASN A 68 25.25 -3.12 30.39
N SER A 69 25.33 -2.12 29.51
CA SER A 69 25.23 -0.72 29.96
C SER A 69 23.76 -0.29 30.08
N GLU A 70 23.39 0.12 31.28
CA GLU A 70 22.05 0.71 31.53
C GLU A 70 21.98 2.19 31.11
N GLU A 71 23.05 2.79 30.54
CA GLU A 71 23.17 4.24 30.36
C GLU A 71 23.82 4.68 29.04
N LEU A 72 23.28 4.26 27.88
CA LEU A 72 23.68 4.82 26.58
C LEU A 72 23.11 6.22 26.33
N PHE A 73 21.88 6.44 26.75
CA PHE A 73 21.21 7.75 26.67
C PHE A 73 21.06 8.32 28.08
N ASP A 74 21.25 9.64 28.23
CA ASP A 74 21.08 10.30 29.50
C ASP A 74 19.64 10.23 30.00
N LYS A 75 19.38 9.45 31.03
CA LYS A 75 18.06 9.28 31.65
C LYS A 75 17.47 10.54 32.27
N ASN A 76 18.28 11.56 32.48
CA ASN A 76 17.84 12.85 33.01
C ASN A 76 17.72 13.91 31.91
N ALA A 77 17.85 13.52 30.67
CA ALA A 77 17.74 14.43 29.52
C ALA A 77 16.35 15.05 29.43
N LEU A 78 16.32 16.35 29.23
CA LEU A 78 15.10 17.09 28.92
C LEU A 78 14.90 17.07 27.41
N TRP A 79 13.91 16.32 26.94
CA TRP A 79 13.54 16.31 25.54
C TRP A 79 12.66 17.54 25.24
N GLU A 80 13.32 18.63 24.82
CA GLU A 80 12.68 19.86 24.37
C GLU A 80 12.98 20.10 22.87
N PRO A 81 12.17 20.89 22.15
CA PRO A 81 12.47 21.23 20.76
C PRO A 81 13.89 21.76 20.58
N GLY A 82 14.65 21.12 19.67
CA GLY A 82 16.05 21.40 19.46
C GLY A 82 17.02 20.64 20.41
N TYR A 83 16.53 19.89 21.39
CA TYR A 83 17.41 19.05 22.21
C TYR A 83 18.06 17.96 21.36
N THR A 84 19.35 17.79 21.55
CA THR A 84 20.16 16.84 20.78
C THR A 84 21.02 16.04 21.74
N GLN A 85 21.00 14.73 21.60
CA GLN A 85 21.84 13.81 22.35
C GLN A 85 22.77 13.07 21.42
N ILE A 86 24.06 13.02 21.75
CA ILE A 86 25.10 12.39 20.93
C ILE A 86 25.71 11.26 21.75
N VAL A 87 25.71 10.06 21.17
CA VAL A 87 26.36 8.88 21.73
C VAL A 87 27.46 8.45 20.78
N TYR A 88 28.69 8.39 21.27
CA TYR A 88 29.83 7.91 20.50
C TYR A 88 29.99 6.42 20.69
N LEU A 89 29.99 5.69 19.59
CA LEU A 89 30.04 4.24 19.56
C LEU A 89 31.28 3.78 18.78
N LYS A 90 31.80 2.63 19.17
CA LYS A 90 32.80 1.87 18.42
C LYS A 90 32.22 0.52 18.04
N VAL A 91 31.97 0.33 16.75
CA VAL A 91 31.50 -0.94 16.19
C VAL A 91 32.74 -1.76 15.81
N LYS A 92 32.84 -2.98 16.32
CA LYS A 92 33.97 -3.88 16.07
C LYS A 92 33.51 -5.12 15.31
N ASN A 93 34.21 -5.47 14.27
CA ASN A 93 34.06 -6.78 13.64
C ASN A 93 35.03 -7.77 14.28
N ASN A 94 34.57 -8.49 15.29
CA ASN A 94 35.38 -9.53 15.95
C ASN A 94 35.40 -10.85 15.18
N GLY A 95 34.57 -10.94 14.13
CA GLY A 95 34.50 -12.10 13.25
C GLY A 95 35.67 -12.19 12.26
N ASN A 96 35.71 -13.27 11.52
CA ASN A 96 36.72 -13.52 10.48
C ASN A 96 36.23 -13.20 9.05
N LEU A 97 35.02 -12.68 8.92
CA LEU A 97 34.39 -12.34 7.63
C LEU A 97 34.12 -10.83 7.56
N ALA A 98 34.06 -10.29 6.36
CA ALA A 98 33.64 -8.92 6.15
C ALA A 98 32.15 -8.77 6.49
N LEU A 99 31.74 -7.62 7.06
CA LEU A 99 30.35 -7.35 7.41
C LEU A 99 29.91 -5.95 6.98
N THR A 100 28.61 -5.80 6.84
CA THR A 100 27.93 -4.52 6.92
C THR A 100 26.98 -4.50 8.10
N TYR A 101 26.53 -3.32 8.53
CA TYR A 101 25.62 -3.22 9.68
C TYR A 101 24.61 -2.09 9.49
N ALA A 102 23.56 -2.17 10.28
CA ALA A 102 22.53 -1.13 10.38
C ALA A 102 22.24 -0.85 11.87
N MET A 103 21.72 0.34 12.14
CA MET A 103 21.34 0.76 13.48
C MET A 103 19.87 1.13 13.53
N GLN A 104 19.22 0.80 14.63
CA GLN A 104 17.83 1.13 14.89
C GLN A 104 17.71 1.58 16.35
N ILE A 105 16.98 2.68 16.58
CA ILE A 105 16.57 3.09 17.92
C ILE A 105 15.08 2.85 18.05
N THR A 106 14.69 2.12 19.10
CA THR A 106 13.28 1.82 19.37
C THR A 106 12.91 2.24 20.80
N PRO A 107 11.69 2.73 21.03
CA PRO A 107 11.18 2.90 22.39
C PRO A 107 10.91 1.52 23.01
N VAL A 108 11.36 1.33 24.25
CA VAL A 108 11.12 0.12 25.06
C VAL A 108 9.93 0.33 25.98
N HIS A 109 9.93 1.46 26.67
CA HIS A 109 8.81 1.94 27.48
C HIS A 109 8.54 3.39 27.15
N GLU A 110 7.26 3.72 26.96
CA GLU A 110 6.83 5.07 26.68
C GLU A 110 5.53 5.35 27.40
N THR A 111 5.45 6.50 28.05
CA THR A 111 4.20 7.00 28.62
C THR A 111 3.62 8.09 27.74
N VAL A 112 2.29 8.11 27.66
CA VAL A 112 1.55 9.11 26.87
C VAL A 112 1.49 10.43 27.66
N GLY A 113 1.90 11.53 27.04
CA GLY A 113 1.68 12.88 27.54
C GLY A 113 0.32 13.42 27.13
N VAL A 114 -0.15 14.45 27.80
CA VAL A 114 -1.33 15.22 27.40
C VAL A 114 -0.88 16.65 27.15
N ASN A 115 -1.09 17.15 25.93
CA ASN A 115 -0.64 18.46 25.52
C ASN A 115 -1.52 19.59 26.11
N VAL A 116 -1.16 20.84 25.88
CA VAL A 116 -1.89 22.01 26.37
C VAL A 116 -3.30 22.15 25.81
N ASP A 117 -3.58 21.51 24.68
CA ASP A 117 -4.88 21.48 24.03
C ASP A 117 -5.74 20.28 24.51
N GLY A 118 -5.20 19.43 25.38
CA GLY A 118 -5.88 18.28 25.97
C GLY A 118 -5.81 17.01 25.12
N GLU A 119 -4.95 16.97 24.10
CA GLU A 119 -4.75 15.81 23.25
C GLU A 119 -3.58 14.94 23.75
N GLU A 120 -3.71 13.63 23.58
CA GLU A 120 -2.66 12.66 23.92
C GLU A 120 -1.56 12.69 22.84
N PHE A 121 -0.29 12.62 23.29
CA PHE A 121 0.87 12.51 22.38
C PHE A 121 1.96 11.62 22.95
N LYS A 122 2.88 11.18 22.08
CA LYS A 122 4.05 10.37 22.42
C LYS A 122 5.33 11.04 21.96
N LEU A 123 6.39 10.93 22.74
CA LEU A 123 7.72 11.45 22.36
C LEU A 123 8.29 10.74 21.13
N SER A 124 7.99 9.44 20.95
CA SER A 124 8.41 8.65 19.80
C SER A 124 7.92 9.19 18.45
N ASP A 125 6.81 9.94 18.44
CA ASP A 125 6.27 10.54 17.22
C ASP A 125 7.10 11.73 16.71
N TYR A 126 7.92 12.32 17.58
CA TYR A 126 8.68 13.55 17.31
C TYR A 126 10.19 13.32 17.28
N ILE A 127 10.75 12.41 18.08
CA ILE A 127 12.19 12.16 18.16
C ILE A 127 12.65 11.51 16.84
N LYS A 128 13.70 12.09 16.28
CA LYS A 128 14.41 11.57 15.11
C LYS A 128 15.82 11.16 15.47
N PHE A 129 16.41 10.28 14.68
CA PHE A 129 17.79 9.89 14.85
C PHE A 129 18.54 9.74 13.53
N GLY A 130 19.86 9.82 13.62
CA GLY A 130 20.76 9.58 12.51
C GLY A 130 22.14 9.21 13.05
N TRP A 131 23.04 8.79 12.18
CA TRP A 131 24.41 8.49 12.56
C TRP A 131 25.39 8.70 11.40
N ARG A 132 26.65 8.95 11.74
CA ARG A 132 27.77 8.98 10.77
C ARG A 132 29.06 8.53 11.43
N THR A 133 30.06 8.21 10.62
CA THR A 133 31.43 7.95 11.13
C THR A 133 32.08 9.23 11.58
N PHE A 134 32.96 9.12 12.58
CA PHE A 134 33.77 10.24 13.11
C PHE A 134 35.23 9.81 13.36
N THR A 135 36.09 10.76 13.71
CA THR A 135 37.49 10.52 14.05
C THR A 135 37.73 10.76 15.53
N VAL A 136 38.74 10.08 16.09
CA VAL A 136 39.23 10.34 17.44
C VAL A 136 40.46 11.25 17.42
N ASP A 137 40.68 11.97 18.51
CA ASP A 137 41.96 12.64 18.77
C ASP A 137 43.05 11.56 18.96
N GLU A 138 44.08 11.57 18.14
CA GLU A 138 45.14 10.55 18.13
C GLU A 138 45.97 10.54 19.44
N GLU A 139 46.07 11.68 20.18
CA GLU A 139 46.78 11.78 21.41
C GLU A 139 45.94 11.38 22.65
N ALA A 140 44.65 11.77 22.64
CA ALA A 140 43.76 11.55 23.78
C ALA A 140 42.94 10.24 23.64
N GLY A 141 42.81 9.65 22.45
CA GLY A 141 41.97 8.48 22.20
C GLY A 141 40.47 8.76 22.40
N ALA A 142 40.09 10.03 22.57
CA ALA A 142 38.74 10.49 22.84
C ALA A 142 38.02 10.89 21.55
N PRO A 143 36.68 10.77 21.49
CA PRO A 143 35.94 11.34 20.39
C PRO A 143 36.17 12.84 20.26
N VAL A 144 36.36 13.31 19.02
CA VAL A 144 36.28 14.74 18.74
C VAL A 144 34.82 15.14 18.88
N ALA A 145 34.50 15.99 19.85
CA ALA A 145 33.14 16.39 20.15
C ALA A 145 32.52 17.09 18.95
N LEU A 146 31.38 16.61 18.50
CA LEU A 146 30.56 17.32 17.51
C LEU A 146 29.89 18.53 18.16
N ASP A 147 29.86 19.65 17.46
CA ASP A 147 29.03 20.77 17.90
C ASP A 147 27.53 20.51 17.54
N ARG A 148 26.66 21.40 18.04
CA ARG A 148 25.21 21.24 17.86
C ARG A 148 24.81 21.33 16.38
N GLU A 149 25.43 22.17 15.60
CA GLU A 149 25.13 22.36 14.18
C GLU A 149 25.54 21.14 13.36
N GLU A 150 26.73 20.59 13.62
CA GLU A 150 27.19 19.33 13.04
C GLU A 150 26.29 18.13 13.40
N ALA A 151 25.82 18.07 14.64
CA ALA A 151 24.89 17.03 15.10
C ALA A 151 23.51 17.16 14.43
N GLN A 152 23.02 18.38 14.27
CA GLN A 152 21.76 18.66 13.56
C GLN A 152 21.86 18.31 12.08
N ASP A 153 22.99 18.55 11.42
CA ASP A 153 23.23 18.15 10.04
C ASP A 153 23.14 16.62 9.85
N ILE A 154 23.64 15.85 10.80
CA ILE A 154 23.52 14.38 10.78
C ILE A 154 22.04 13.95 10.79
N VAL A 155 21.20 14.66 11.53
CA VAL A 155 19.79 14.33 11.73
C VAL A 155 18.87 15.16 10.84
N GLY A 156 19.35 16.14 10.12
CA GLY A 156 18.53 17.02 9.25
C GLY A 156 17.69 16.32 8.21
N GLY A 157 18.07 15.09 7.83
CA GLY A 157 17.25 14.10 7.11
C GLY A 157 16.86 12.90 7.96
N GLY A 158 16.97 12.98 9.30
CA GLY A 158 16.91 11.86 10.22
C GLY A 158 15.64 11.04 10.16
N ALA A 159 15.79 9.77 10.51
CA ALA A 159 14.72 8.79 10.54
C ALA A 159 13.91 8.89 11.85
N GLN A 160 12.65 8.49 11.80
CA GLN A 160 11.85 8.29 13.00
C GLN A 160 12.32 7.07 13.77
N LEU A 161 12.05 7.04 15.08
CA LEU A 161 12.32 5.88 15.92
C LEU A 161 11.66 4.63 15.33
N GLY A 162 12.33 3.49 15.40
CA GLY A 162 11.91 2.25 14.77
C GLY A 162 12.39 2.04 13.34
N THR A 163 12.93 3.08 12.68
CA THR A 163 13.51 2.94 11.33
C THR A 163 14.89 2.30 11.41
N THR A 164 15.23 1.43 10.46
CA THR A 164 16.57 0.85 10.33
C THR A 164 17.40 1.70 9.38
N LEU A 165 18.52 2.23 9.87
CA LEU A 165 19.47 3.02 9.10
C LEU A 165 20.72 2.20 8.78
N HIS A 166 20.95 1.96 7.48
CA HIS A 166 22.08 1.15 7.00
C HIS A 166 23.38 1.96 6.94
N ARG A 167 24.49 1.25 7.11
CA ARG A 167 25.83 1.78 6.87
C ARG A 167 25.99 2.24 5.44
N GLN A 168 26.43 3.49 5.25
CA GLN A 168 26.52 4.11 3.92
C GLN A 168 27.89 3.95 3.23
N ALA A 169 28.85 3.27 3.86
CA ALA A 169 30.16 3.06 3.26
C ALA A 169 30.09 2.09 2.06
N ALA A 170 30.81 2.40 0.99
CA ALA A 170 30.85 1.62 -0.24
C ALA A 170 31.52 0.24 -0.07
N GLU A 171 32.44 0.11 0.88
CA GLU A 171 33.19 -1.11 1.15
C GLU A 171 32.70 -1.73 2.48
N PRO A 172 32.55 -3.05 2.56
CA PRO A 172 32.22 -3.73 3.80
C PRO A 172 33.32 -3.54 4.86
N MET A 173 32.93 -3.66 6.12
CA MET A 173 33.85 -3.63 7.26
C MET A 173 34.65 -4.94 7.31
N LYS A 174 35.96 -4.84 7.16
CA LYS A 174 36.84 -6.02 7.13
C LYS A 174 36.87 -6.73 8.48
N ALA A 175 37.25 -8.01 8.46
CA ALA A 175 37.51 -8.78 9.66
C ALA A 175 38.53 -8.03 10.58
N SER A 176 38.26 -8.05 11.89
CA SER A 176 39.07 -7.37 12.92
C SER A 176 39.17 -5.84 12.77
N ALA A 177 38.31 -5.21 11.95
CA ALA A 177 38.24 -3.77 11.82
C ALA A 177 37.34 -3.14 12.88
N GLU A 178 37.60 -1.88 13.19
CA GLU A 178 36.78 -1.05 14.05
C GLU A 178 36.28 0.17 13.28
N GLU A 179 35.06 0.59 13.54
CA GLU A 179 34.47 1.82 12.98
C GLU A 179 33.89 2.67 14.11
N LEU A 180 34.20 3.96 14.06
CA LEU A 180 33.78 4.94 15.06
C LEU A 180 32.54 5.68 14.54
N VAL A 181 31.46 5.67 15.30
CA VAL A 181 30.15 6.15 14.92
C VAL A 181 29.60 7.13 15.94
N ALA A 182 29.23 8.32 15.51
CA ALA A 182 28.43 9.25 16.29
C ALA A 182 26.94 9.01 15.98
N LEU A 183 26.22 8.51 16.96
CA LEU A 183 24.77 8.31 16.93
C LEU A 183 24.12 9.53 17.56
N VAL A 184 23.22 10.16 16.84
CA VAL A 184 22.54 11.40 17.26
C VAL A 184 21.03 11.13 17.34
N ALA A 185 20.44 11.40 18.50
CA ALA A 185 19.00 11.47 18.68
C ALA A 185 18.60 12.93 18.92
N TRP A 186 17.52 13.39 18.30
CA TRP A 186 17.16 14.79 18.27
C TRP A 186 15.65 15.01 18.23
N MET A 187 15.19 16.02 18.94
CA MET A 187 13.83 16.53 18.85
C MET A 187 13.81 17.78 17.95
N PRO A 188 13.07 17.77 16.81
CA PRO A 188 13.05 18.88 15.87
C PRO A 188 12.58 20.20 16.50
N GLU A 189 13.19 21.34 16.10
CA GLU A 189 12.84 22.67 16.59
C GLU A 189 11.42 23.13 16.18
N ASN A 190 10.89 22.56 15.13
CA ASN A 190 9.56 22.90 14.60
C ASN A 190 8.40 22.08 15.22
N VAL A 191 8.67 21.31 16.25
CA VAL A 191 7.63 20.69 17.06
C VAL A 191 6.96 21.79 17.88
N GLY A 192 5.69 22.08 17.55
CA GLY A 192 4.91 23.16 18.16
C GLY A 192 4.32 22.77 19.54
N ASN A 193 3.23 23.43 19.91
CA ASN A 193 2.50 23.16 21.16
C ASN A 193 1.91 21.75 21.24
N GLU A 194 1.92 21.01 20.17
CA GLU A 194 1.41 19.63 20.06
C GLU A 194 2.12 18.68 21.04
N ALA A 195 3.38 18.94 21.35
CA ALA A 195 4.20 18.14 22.27
C ALA A 195 4.46 18.83 23.63
N ASN A 196 3.80 19.96 23.93
CA ASN A 196 3.85 20.61 25.23
C ASN A 196 2.88 19.96 26.19
N TYR A 197 3.35 19.26 27.23
CA TYR A 197 2.47 18.65 28.21
C TYR A 197 1.83 19.68 29.16
N SER A 198 0.58 19.44 29.55
CA SER A 198 -0.15 20.29 30.48
C SER A 198 -0.28 19.70 31.88
N THR A 199 -0.53 18.40 31.98
CA THR A 199 -0.85 17.73 33.24
C THR A 199 -0.12 16.40 33.43
N VAL A 200 0.24 15.70 32.34
CA VAL A 200 0.92 14.40 32.38
C VAL A 200 2.21 14.52 31.59
N GLN A 201 3.33 14.35 32.31
CA GLN A 201 4.66 14.38 31.73
C GLN A 201 4.93 13.06 31.00
N PRO A 202 5.24 13.06 29.69
CA PRO A 202 5.62 11.85 28.99
C PRO A 202 7.04 11.41 29.35
N THR A 203 7.26 10.11 29.35
CA THR A 203 8.58 9.50 29.50
C THR A 203 8.84 8.53 28.37
N ILE A 204 10.10 8.38 27.96
CA ILE A 204 10.52 7.44 26.94
C ILE A 204 11.83 6.78 27.31
N GLU A 205 11.87 5.45 27.19
CA GLU A 205 13.08 4.64 27.29
C GLU A 205 13.47 4.19 25.87
N LEU A 206 14.70 4.44 25.48
CA LEU A 206 15.22 4.13 24.15
C LEU A 206 16.19 2.96 24.20
N SER A 207 16.05 2.03 23.25
CA SER A 207 16.97 0.92 23.01
C SER A 207 17.68 1.10 21.69
N LEU A 208 18.98 0.86 21.66
CA LEU A 208 19.79 0.77 20.45
C LEU A 208 19.94 -0.68 20.04
N LYS A 209 19.63 -0.96 18.78
CA LYS A 209 19.83 -2.24 18.12
C LYS A 209 20.83 -2.06 16.99
N VAL A 210 21.88 -2.90 16.98
CA VAL A 210 22.83 -2.98 15.87
C VAL A 210 22.62 -4.30 15.16
N LEU A 211 22.24 -4.22 13.88
CA LEU A 211 22.01 -5.35 12.99
C LEU A 211 23.22 -5.51 12.10
N ALA A 212 23.89 -6.63 12.16
CA ALA A 212 25.05 -6.89 11.31
C ALA A 212 24.77 -8.07 10.36
N THR A 213 25.15 -7.92 9.11
CA THR A 213 25.06 -8.95 8.09
C THR A 213 26.42 -9.21 7.49
N GLN A 214 26.68 -10.46 7.11
CA GLN A 214 27.90 -10.82 6.40
C GLN A 214 27.87 -10.18 5.02
N ALA A 215 28.94 -9.46 4.68
CA ALA A 215 29.15 -9.01 3.31
C ALA A 215 29.86 -10.11 2.54
N THR A 216 29.15 -10.81 1.67
CA THR A 216 29.75 -11.75 0.74
C THR A 216 30.29 -10.99 -0.45
N VAL A 217 31.61 -10.91 -0.56
CA VAL A 217 32.28 -10.63 -1.82
C VAL A 217 32.83 -11.96 -2.28
N GLU A 218 31.99 -12.82 -2.82
CA GLU A 218 32.43 -13.97 -3.58
C GLU A 218 32.58 -13.55 -5.04
N SER A 219 33.80 -13.71 -5.57
CA SER A 219 34.15 -13.32 -6.94
C SER A 219 33.54 -14.23 -8.02
N ASP A 220 32.64 -15.14 -7.65
CA ASP A 220 32.03 -16.16 -8.49
C ASP A 220 30.50 -16.17 -8.47
N SER A 221 29.84 -15.27 -7.70
CA SER A 221 28.40 -15.11 -7.78
C SER A 221 28.02 -14.19 -8.94
N PHE A 222 27.25 -14.73 -9.88
CA PHE A 222 26.88 -14.07 -11.14
C PHE A 222 25.88 -12.92 -11.00
N ASP A 223 25.34 -12.65 -9.81
CA ASP A 223 24.65 -11.42 -9.46
C ASP A 223 24.56 -11.23 -7.93
N ASN A 224 24.69 -9.99 -7.49
CA ASN A 224 24.60 -9.57 -6.09
C ASN A 224 23.17 -9.67 -5.50
N THR A 225 22.34 -10.59 -5.99
CA THR A 225 20.95 -10.70 -5.54
C THR A 225 20.79 -11.54 -4.28
N TYR A 226 21.79 -12.31 -3.90
CA TYR A 226 21.74 -13.19 -2.72
C TYR A 226 21.73 -12.42 -1.40
N ASP A 227 22.41 -11.29 -1.31
CA ASP A 227 22.52 -10.49 -0.08
C ASP A 227 21.48 -9.38 0.05
N ARG A 228 20.80 -9.03 -1.04
CA ARG A 228 19.80 -7.98 -1.08
C ARG A 228 18.59 -8.27 -0.19
N ASP A 229 18.38 -9.53 0.13
CA ASP A 229 17.26 -10.05 0.89
C ASP A 229 17.59 -10.38 2.36
N ALA A 230 18.87 -10.33 2.74
CA ALA A 230 19.29 -10.64 4.12
C ALA A 230 19.00 -9.50 5.11
N VAL A 231 18.72 -8.30 4.60
CA VAL A 231 18.62 -7.07 5.39
C VAL A 231 17.23 -6.83 5.96
N ASP A 232 16.19 -7.38 5.34
CA ASP A 232 14.79 -7.04 5.68
C ASP A 232 14.08 -8.13 6.49
N ASP A 233 14.82 -8.96 7.23
CA ASP A 233 14.23 -10.01 8.05
C ASP A 233 13.70 -9.50 9.38
N GLU A 234 12.62 -8.71 9.36
CA GLU A 234 11.88 -8.27 10.56
C GLU A 234 11.33 -9.46 11.39
N GLY A 235 11.37 -10.68 10.86
CA GLY A 235 10.92 -11.90 11.53
C GLY A 235 11.93 -12.54 12.50
N LEU A 236 13.19 -12.10 12.54
CA LEU A 236 14.21 -12.67 13.43
C LEU A 236 14.16 -12.11 14.87
N ASP A 237 13.39 -11.07 15.10
CA ASP A 237 13.40 -10.34 16.38
C ASP A 237 12.72 -11.03 17.55
N SER A 238 12.07 -12.15 17.36
CA SER A 238 11.32 -12.83 18.42
C SER A 238 11.87 -14.19 18.81
N LYS A 239 13.14 -14.53 18.49
CA LYS A 239 13.71 -15.76 19.05
C LYS A 239 13.95 -15.56 20.55
N PRO A 240 13.17 -16.20 21.43
CA PRO A 240 13.56 -16.26 22.83
C PRO A 240 14.94 -16.92 22.87
N GLU A 241 15.85 -16.42 23.70
CA GLU A 241 17.07 -17.12 24.05
C GLU A 241 16.68 -18.44 24.70
N TYR A 242 16.57 -19.51 23.90
CA TYR A 242 16.43 -20.83 24.46
C TYR A 242 17.79 -21.27 25.01
N ASN A 243 17.88 -21.32 26.31
CA ASN A 243 19.01 -21.93 27.00
C ASN A 243 18.89 -23.47 26.85
N TYR A 244 19.33 -23.99 25.72
CA TYR A 244 19.29 -25.42 25.39
C TYR A 244 20.38 -26.25 26.11
N LYS A 245 21.08 -25.65 27.08
CA LYS A 245 22.29 -26.20 27.69
C LYS A 245 22.10 -27.56 28.36
N SER A 246 20.90 -28.06 28.57
CA SER A 246 20.72 -29.26 29.39
C SER A 246 19.57 -30.19 28.96
N LEU A 247 18.90 -29.93 27.84
CA LEU A 247 17.64 -30.65 27.55
C LEU A 247 17.79 -31.85 26.62
N TYR A 248 18.85 -31.94 25.80
CA TYR A 248 18.96 -33.00 24.82
C TYR A 248 20.34 -33.65 24.77
N ASP A 249 20.38 -34.96 24.97
CA ASP A 249 21.56 -35.79 24.73
C ASP A 249 21.55 -36.21 23.25
N TYR A 250 22.22 -35.43 22.41
CA TYR A 250 22.29 -35.70 20.94
C TYR A 250 23.08 -36.97 20.60
N ASP A 251 23.84 -37.51 21.51
CA ASP A 251 24.55 -38.77 21.30
C ASP A 251 23.70 -39.97 21.69
N ASN A 252 22.68 -39.78 22.55
CA ASN A 252 21.69 -40.79 22.90
C ASN A 252 20.27 -40.24 22.89
N PRO A 253 19.72 -39.95 21.68
CA PRO A 253 18.42 -39.31 21.53
C PRO A 253 17.22 -40.23 21.82
N LYS A 254 17.42 -41.52 22.09
CA LYS A 254 16.32 -42.49 22.39
C LYS A 254 15.44 -42.05 23.55
N GLY A 255 16.02 -41.40 24.55
CA GLY A 255 15.28 -40.85 25.71
C GLY A 255 14.34 -39.70 25.32
N TYR A 256 14.53 -39.12 24.14
CA TYR A 256 13.74 -38.00 23.58
C TYR A 256 12.84 -38.46 22.40
N GLY A 257 12.68 -39.76 22.20
CA GLY A 257 11.84 -40.31 21.15
C GLY A 257 12.43 -40.16 19.74
N VAL A 258 13.74 -40.23 19.62
CA VAL A 258 14.43 -40.24 18.30
C VAL A 258 15.49 -41.32 18.27
N GLU A 259 15.49 -42.12 17.20
CA GLU A 259 16.50 -43.11 16.89
C GLU A 259 17.30 -42.67 15.64
N LEU A 260 18.63 -42.60 15.78
CA LEU A 260 19.52 -42.18 14.70
C LEU A 260 20.14 -43.41 14.00
N VAL A 261 20.06 -43.45 12.68
CA VAL A 261 20.68 -44.47 11.85
C VAL A 261 21.93 -43.88 11.21
N ARG A 262 23.07 -44.59 11.39
CA ARG A 262 24.36 -44.16 10.88
C ARG A 262 24.81 -45.03 9.72
N ASN A 263 25.56 -44.47 8.81
CA ASN A 263 26.20 -45.22 7.73
C ASN A 263 27.58 -45.84 8.18
N ALA A 264 28.27 -46.48 7.26
CA ALA A 264 29.57 -47.09 7.53
C ALA A 264 30.69 -46.08 7.93
N GLU A 265 30.49 -44.81 7.65
CA GLU A 265 31.39 -43.71 8.02
C GLU A 265 30.97 -43.02 9.34
N ASP A 266 30.08 -43.64 10.10
CA ASP A 266 29.51 -43.14 11.36
C ASP A 266 28.72 -41.83 11.24
N LYS A 267 28.29 -41.45 10.03
CA LYS A 267 27.47 -40.26 9.77
C LYS A 267 26.00 -40.57 9.94
N VAL A 268 25.25 -39.69 10.54
CA VAL A 268 23.79 -39.81 10.66
C VAL A 268 23.13 -39.56 9.32
N VAL A 269 22.48 -40.56 8.76
CA VAL A 269 21.86 -40.50 7.43
C VAL A 269 20.32 -40.57 7.51
N LYS A 270 19.80 -41.15 8.60
CA LYS A 270 18.35 -41.25 8.82
C LYS A 270 18.01 -41.09 10.29
N ALA A 271 16.86 -40.49 10.56
CA ALA A 271 16.27 -40.42 11.87
C ALA A 271 14.86 -41.03 11.86
N VAL A 272 14.56 -41.85 12.87
CA VAL A 272 13.22 -42.34 13.16
C VAL A 272 12.72 -41.65 14.42
N VAL A 273 11.58 -40.99 14.34
CA VAL A 273 11.09 -40.08 15.37
C VAL A 273 9.74 -40.54 15.90
N SER A 274 9.76 -41.07 17.13
CA SER A 274 8.56 -41.48 17.88
C SER A 274 8.04 -40.35 18.81
N GLY A 275 8.85 -39.31 19.03
CA GLY A 275 8.51 -38.18 19.90
C GLY A 275 8.38 -38.55 21.39
N VAL A 276 8.12 -37.53 22.20
CA VAL A 276 7.87 -37.64 23.63
C VAL A 276 6.45 -37.14 23.90
N ASN A 277 5.59 -37.99 24.49
CA ASN A 277 4.18 -37.67 24.75
C ASN A 277 3.44 -37.16 23.49
N GLY A 278 3.74 -37.76 22.33
CA GLY A 278 3.15 -37.38 21.04
C GLY A 278 3.71 -36.14 20.40
N LYS A 279 4.77 -35.54 20.93
CA LYS A 279 5.43 -34.37 20.36
C LYS A 279 6.90 -34.65 20.03
N VAL A 280 7.36 -34.21 18.86
CA VAL A 280 8.79 -34.08 18.57
C VAL A 280 9.31 -32.83 19.31
N PRO A 281 10.34 -32.95 20.14
CA PRO A 281 10.84 -31.82 20.95
C PRO A 281 11.30 -30.65 20.10
N ASP A 282 11.10 -29.43 20.62
CA ASP A 282 11.53 -28.21 19.96
C ASP A 282 13.06 -28.18 19.75
N GLY A 283 13.50 -27.77 18.57
CA GLY A 283 14.91 -27.55 18.26
C GLY A 283 15.81 -28.78 18.16
N PHE A 284 15.25 -29.98 18.16
CA PHE A 284 16.04 -31.21 18.27
C PHE A 284 17.15 -31.39 17.20
N PHE A 285 16.83 -31.09 15.94
CA PHE A 285 17.79 -31.18 14.82
C PHE A 285 18.25 -29.80 14.32
N ALA A 286 17.87 -28.71 15.00
CA ALA A 286 18.27 -27.39 14.61
C ALA A 286 19.79 -27.20 14.83
N ASN A 287 20.41 -26.42 13.96
CA ASN A 287 21.77 -25.92 14.19
C ASN A 287 21.76 -24.91 15.35
N LEU A 288 21.78 -25.41 16.58
CA LEU A 288 21.80 -24.57 17.75
C LEU A 288 23.18 -23.92 17.89
N LYS A 289 23.25 -22.63 17.61
CA LYS A 289 24.30 -21.78 18.15
C LYS A 289 24.02 -21.65 19.65
N GLY A 290 24.98 -22.09 20.48
CA GLY A 290 24.95 -21.75 21.90
C GLY A 290 24.98 -22.85 22.92
N SER A 291 25.35 -24.12 22.60
CA SER A 291 25.94 -24.99 23.59
C SER A 291 27.31 -24.41 23.99
N VAL A 292 27.54 -24.21 25.24
CA VAL A 292 28.87 -23.78 25.73
C VAL A 292 29.57 -24.99 26.34
N ASP A 293 30.90 -25.06 26.16
CA ASP A 293 31.73 -26.05 26.82
C ASP A 293 31.81 -25.82 28.37
N GLU A 294 32.53 -26.66 29.04
CA GLU A 294 32.74 -26.55 30.49
C GLU A 294 33.34 -25.22 30.97
N ASN A 295 33.87 -24.40 30.02
CA ASN A 295 34.46 -23.10 30.28
C ASN A 295 33.56 -21.94 29.87
N GLY A 296 32.31 -22.23 29.42
CA GLY A 296 31.38 -21.20 28.99
C GLY A 296 31.59 -20.74 27.55
N LYS A 297 32.50 -21.36 26.76
CA LYS A 297 32.75 -21.02 25.36
C LYS A 297 31.70 -21.68 24.47
N PRO A 298 31.10 -20.97 23.51
CA PRO A 298 30.14 -21.54 22.58
C PRO A 298 30.76 -22.75 21.85
N ILE A 299 30.19 -23.91 22.05
CA ILE A 299 30.45 -25.06 21.18
C ILE A 299 29.57 -24.81 19.96
N ALA A 300 30.19 -24.50 18.81
CA ALA A 300 29.52 -24.67 17.55
C ALA A 300 29.12 -26.15 17.46
N VAL A 301 27.84 -26.46 17.60
CA VAL A 301 27.34 -27.75 17.09
C VAL A 301 27.59 -27.65 15.59
N PRO A 302 28.48 -28.45 15.01
CA PRO A 302 28.80 -28.28 13.61
C PRO A 302 27.53 -28.41 12.80
N ALA A 303 27.24 -27.46 11.94
CA ALA A 303 26.21 -27.60 10.89
C ALA A 303 26.41 -28.92 10.12
N GLU A 304 27.61 -29.43 10.12
CA GLU A 304 28.08 -30.69 9.62
C GLU A 304 27.43 -31.93 10.27
N ARG A 305 26.94 -31.88 11.52
CA ARG A 305 26.37 -33.05 12.20
C ARG A 305 25.14 -33.62 11.50
N TRP A 306 24.30 -32.74 10.92
CA TRP A 306 23.08 -33.12 10.22
C TRP A 306 23.18 -32.91 8.70
N ALA A 307 24.35 -32.55 8.19
CA ALA A 307 24.56 -32.35 6.75
C ALA A 307 24.32 -33.64 5.95
N ASP A 308 24.61 -34.77 6.56
CA ASP A 308 24.41 -36.10 5.95
C ASP A 308 23.04 -36.71 6.26
N LEU A 309 22.17 -36.06 7.08
CA LEU A 309 20.81 -36.49 7.38
C LEU A 309 19.94 -36.26 6.11
N THR A 310 19.62 -37.35 5.43
CA THR A 310 18.85 -37.32 4.17
C THR A 310 17.42 -37.79 4.32
N GLU A 311 17.09 -38.58 5.34
CA GLU A 311 15.76 -39.12 5.58
C GLU A 311 15.30 -38.96 7.02
N VAL A 312 14.06 -38.54 7.21
CA VAL A 312 13.36 -38.53 8.48
C VAL A 312 12.05 -39.30 8.35
N VAL A 313 11.81 -40.23 9.26
CA VAL A 313 10.55 -40.95 9.38
C VAL A 313 9.91 -40.61 10.75
N ILE A 314 8.77 -39.96 10.74
CA ILE A 314 7.98 -39.68 11.92
C ILE A 314 6.99 -40.84 12.08
N GLU A 315 6.97 -41.43 13.25
CA GLU A 315 6.15 -42.62 13.55
C GLU A 315 4.69 -42.25 13.90
N ASP A 316 3.80 -43.20 13.70
CA ASP A 316 2.42 -43.07 14.13
C ASP A 316 2.33 -42.81 15.65
N GLY A 317 1.39 -41.94 16.05
CA GLY A 317 1.25 -41.50 17.44
C GLY A 317 1.90 -40.16 17.75
N VAL A 318 2.78 -39.67 16.86
CA VAL A 318 3.24 -38.27 16.91
C VAL A 318 2.09 -37.39 16.41
N THR A 319 1.71 -36.40 17.23
CA THR A 319 0.62 -35.46 16.93
C THR A 319 1.11 -34.05 16.61
N GLU A 320 2.34 -33.72 17.04
CA GLU A 320 2.94 -32.40 16.85
C GLU A 320 4.45 -32.51 16.53
N ILE A 321 4.89 -31.82 15.48
CA ILE A 321 6.29 -31.50 15.24
C ILE A 321 6.58 -30.17 15.92
N GLY A 322 7.54 -30.13 16.83
CA GLY A 322 7.88 -28.95 17.61
C GLY A 322 8.46 -27.81 16.76
N LYS A 323 8.75 -26.72 17.43
CA LYS A 323 9.40 -25.55 16.83
C LYS A 323 10.87 -25.83 16.50
N ASP A 324 11.40 -25.29 15.40
CA ASP A 324 12.81 -25.38 14.99
C ASP A 324 13.37 -26.81 14.82
N VAL A 325 12.55 -27.86 14.74
CA VAL A 325 13.01 -29.24 14.86
C VAL A 325 14.06 -29.61 13.80
N PHE A 326 13.77 -29.35 12.53
CA PHE A 326 14.65 -29.67 11.40
C PHE A 326 15.25 -28.42 10.74
N GLN A 327 15.29 -27.32 11.47
CA GLN A 327 15.84 -26.06 10.97
C GLN A 327 17.28 -26.24 10.47
N GLY A 328 17.54 -25.87 9.22
CA GLY A 328 18.87 -25.93 8.63
C GLY A 328 19.37 -27.33 8.26
N CYS A 329 18.52 -28.36 8.27
CA CYS A 329 18.86 -29.68 7.76
C CYS A 329 18.95 -29.65 6.21
N VAL A 330 20.00 -29.03 5.67
CA VAL A 330 20.16 -28.80 4.22
C VAL A 330 20.28 -30.08 3.39
N GLY A 331 20.76 -31.16 4.01
CA GLY A 331 20.88 -32.48 3.36
C GLY A 331 19.57 -33.28 3.31
N LEU A 332 18.53 -32.84 4.04
CA LEU A 332 17.27 -33.55 4.17
C LEU A 332 16.52 -33.54 2.84
N THR A 333 16.31 -34.73 2.26
CA THR A 333 15.62 -34.90 0.96
C THR A 333 14.27 -35.57 1.06
N LYS A 334 14.02 -36.29 2.18
CA LYS A 334 12.81 -37.05 2.38
C LYS A 334 12.32 -36.95 3.83
N VAL A 335 11.05 -36.62 3.98
CA VAL A 335 10.35 -36.65 5.28
C VAL A 335 9.04 -37.41 5.11
N THR A 336 8.81 -38.39 5.99
CA THR A 336 7.53 -39.09 6.09
C THR A 336 6.79 -38.55 7.31
N ILE A 337 5.60 -37.97 7.09
CA ILE A 337 4.75 -37.39 8.12
C ILE A 337 3.44 -38.20 8.16
N PRO A 338 3.15 -38.93 9.23
CA PRO A 338 1.92 -39.75 9.33
C PRO A 338 0.66 -38.90 9.55
N ASP A 339 -0.49 -39.43 9.28
CA ASP A 339 -1.80 -38.79 9.47
C ASP A 339 -2.12 -38.45 10.93
N SER A 340 -1.39 -39.02 11.88
CA SER A 340 -1.50 -38.67 13.30
C SER A 340 -1.02 -37.25 13.61
N VAL A 341 -0.07 -36.70 12.83
CA VAL A 341 0.45 -35.34 13.02
C VAL A 341 -0.62 -34.33 12.63
N LYS A 342 -0.92 -33.40 13.54
CA LYS A 342 -1.92 -32.33 13.34
C LYS A 342 -1.30 -30.94 13.31
N LYS A 343 -0.04 -30.81 13.74
CA LYS A 343 0.65 -29.54 13.82
C LYS A 343 2.13 -29.65 13.45
N ILE A 344 2.56 -28.71 12.59
CA ILE A 344 3.98 -28.41 12.32
C ILE A 344 4.30 -27.09 13.00
N GLY A 345 5.30 -27.08 13.88
CA GLY A 345 5.71 -25.90 14.62
C GLY A 345 6.42 -24.86 13.76
N THR A 346 6.59 -23.70 14.33
CA THR A 346 7.29 -22.56 13.72
C THR A 346 8.73 -22.94 13.34
N TRP A 347 9.19 -22.57 12.13
CA TRP A 347 10.54 -22.82 11.59
C TRP A 347 10.96 -24.29 11.52
N SER A 348 10.07 -25.26 11.66
CA SER A 348 10.43 -26.68 11.76
C SER A 348 11.28 -27.18 10.59
N PHE A 349 11.00 -26.75 9.37
CA PHE A 349 11.73 -27.11 8.15
C PHE A 349 12.37 -25.89 7.46
N TYR A 350 12.63 -24.82 8.24
CA TYR A 350 13.28 -23.63 7.72
C TYR A 350 14.65 -23.96 7.14
N MET A 351 14.94 -23.48 5.92
CA MET A 351 16.19 -23.72 5.19
C MET A 351 16.50 -25.20 4.90
N CYS A 352 15.53 -26.11 4.90
CA CYS A 352 15.71 -27.48 4.43
C CYS A 352 15.86 -27.50 2.89
N LYS A 353 16.96 -26.99 2.36
CA LYS A 353 17.16 -26.76 0.91
C LYS A 353 17.14 -28.04 0.06
N GLY A 354 17.47 -29.19 0.65
CA GLY A 354 17.41 -30.51 0.00
C GLY A 354 16.01 -31.06 -0.16
N LEU A 355 15.02 -30.57 0.64
CA LEU A 355 13.67 -31.11 0.69
C LEU A 355 12.83 -30.60 -0.47
N LYS A 356 12.72 -31.41 -1.54
CA LYS A 356 11.99 -31.04 -2.76
C LYS A 356 10.50 -31.32 -2.73
N ASN A 357 10.11 -32.33 -1.98
CA ASN A 357 8.73 -32.76 -1.84
C ASN A 357 8.44 -33.15 -0.39
N VAL A 358 7.23 -32.87 0.07
CA VAL A 358 6.70 -33.31 1.36
C VAL A 358 5.24 -33.62 1.21
N ASP A 359 4.83 -34.80 1.69
CA ASP A 359 3.42 -35.17 1.78
C ASP A 359 2.86 -34.59 3.10
N ILE A 360 2.04 -33.56 2.99
CA ILE A 360 1.41 -32.90 4.14
C ILE A 360 0.05 -33.58 4.39
N PRO A 361 -0.14 -34.24 5.54
CA PRO A 361 -1.43 -34.85 5.92
C PRO A 361 -2.59 -33.85 5.93
N ALA A 362 -3.80 -34.34 5.73
CA ALA A 362 -4.98 -33.48 5.73
C ALA A 362 -5.28 -32.88 7.11
N ASN A 363 -5.86 -31.67 7.09
CA ASN A 363 -6.26 -30.91 8.29
C ASN A 363 -5.10 -30.55 9.24
N MET A 364 -3.94 -30.31 8.68
CA MET A 364 -2.74 -29.94 9.43
C MET A 364 -2.68 -28.42 9.68
N GLU A 365 -2.30 -28.03 10.88
CA GLU A 365 -1.89 -26.67 11.23
C GLU A 365 -0.41 -26.50 10.87
N ILE A 366 -0.12 -25.70 9.84
CA ILE A 366 1.23 -25.39 9.39
C ILE A 366 1.66 -24.09 10.07
N GLY A 367 2.67 -24.16 10.93
CA GLY A 367 3.16 -23.05 11.74
C GLY A 367 3.90 -21.97 10.92
N ASP A 368 4.12 -20.85 11.55
CA ASP A 368 4.79 -19.70 10.94
C ASP A 368 6.22 -20.06 10.47
N SER A 369 6.58 -19.59 9.28
CA SER A 369 7.89 -19.82 8.67
C SER A 369 8.34 -21.28 8.61
N SER A 370 7.44 -22.24 8.73
CA SER A 370 7.78 -23.67 8.93
C SER A 370 8.56 -24.26 7.75
N PHE A 371 8.29 -23.88 6.52
CA PHE A 371 8.99 -24.31 5.30
C PHE A 371 9.71 -23.17 4.60
N ARG A 372 9.86 -22.01 5.26
CA ARG A 372 10.51 -20.85 4.69
C ARG A 372 11.90 -21.19 4.15
N GLN A 373 12.23 -20.75 2.92
CA GLN A 373 13.51 -21.00 2.24
C GLN A 373 13.87 -22.50 2.11
N SER A 374 12.89 -23.38 2.12
CA SER A 374 13.11 -24.80 1.81
C SER A 374 13.29 -25.04 0.31
N GLY A 375 13.63 -26.27 -0.08
CA GLY A 375 13.83 -26.64 -1.48
C GLY A 375 12.59 -27.12 -2.22
N LEU A 376 11.37 -26.94 -1.67
CA LEU A 376 10.14 -27.51 -2.19
C LEU A 376 9.85 -27.04 -3.62
N GLU A 377 9.46 -27.99 -4.49
CA GLU A 377 9.07 -27.72 -5.88
C GLU A 377 7.55 -27.66 -6.05
N GLN A 378 6.80 -28.29 -5.16
CA GLN A 378 5.33 -28.25 -5.09
C GLN A 378 4.83 -28.40 -3.68
N VAL A 379 3.62 -27.86 -3.40
CA VAL A 379 2.95 -27.93 -2.12
C VAL A 379 1.47 -28.23 -2.32
N THR A 380 0.94 -29.20 -1.56
CA THR A 380 -0.49 -29.47 -1.46
C THR A 380 -0.89 -29.42 -0.01
N VAL A 381 -1.90 -28.61 0.33
CA VAL A 381 -2.49 -28.49 1.67
C VAL A 381 -3.99 -28.74 1.58
N SER A 382 -4.48 -29.75 2.30
CA SER A 382 -5.87 -30.18 2.30
C SER A 382 -6.49 -30.01 3.70
N GLY A 383 -7.13 -28.86 3.94
CA GLY A 383 -7.68 -28.47 5.24
C GLY A 383 -6.63 -27.89 6.21
N GLY A 384 -7.04 -27.63 7.45
CA GLY A 384 -6.19 -26.97 8.43
C GLY A 384 -5.94 -25.49 8.13
N SER A 385 -4.71 -25.02 8.39
CA SER A 385 -4.30 -23.63 8.16
C SER A 385 -2.84 -23.53 7.74
N VAL A 386 -2.53 -22.45 7.02
CA VAL A 386 -1.15 -22.06 6.64
C VAL A 386 -0.78 -20.82 7.44
N GLY A 387 0.27 -20.91 8.25
CA GLY A 387 0.78 -19.81 9.07
C GLY A 387 1.48 -18.70 8.27
N ASN A 388 1.85 -17.63 8.97
CA ASN A 388 2.57 -16.51 8.38
C ASN A 388 3.95 -16.95 7.88
N TYR A 389 4.38 -16.47 6.71
CA TYR A 389 5.68 -16.80 6.12
C TYR A 389 5.92 -18.31 5.91
N ALA A 390 4.91 -19.16 6.01
CA ALA A 390 5.11 -20.63 6.08
C ALA A 390 5.90 -21.19 4.91
N PHE A 391 5.72 -20.67 3.71
CA PHE A 391 6.40 -21.03 2.47
C PHE A 391 7.11 -19.84 1.81
N HIS A 392 7.51 -18.86 2.61
CA HIS A 392 8.15 -17.63 2.13
C HIS A 392 9.51 -17.92 1.49
N ARG A 393 9.80 -17.29 0.34
CA ARG A 393 11.07 -17.38 -0.39
C ARG A 393 11.51 -18.82 -0.67
N ILE A 394 10.62 -19.62 -1.25
CA ILE A 394 10.97 -20.94 -1.77
C ILE A 394 11.28 -20.80 -3.27
N ASP A 395 12.57 -20.70 -3.58
CA ASP A 395 13.06 -20.39 -4.93
C ASP A 395 12.70 -21.45 -6.00
N ASN A 396 12.42 -22.69 -5.59
CA ASN A 396 12.10 -23.77 -6.52
C ASN A 396 10.61 -24.07 -6.62
N LEU A 397 9.75 -23.38 -5.86
CA LEU A 397 8.32 -23.66 -5.79
C LEU A 397 7.64 -23.23 -7.10
N LYS A 398 7.07 -24.20 -7.81
CA LYS A 398 6.41 -24.01 -9.12
C LYS A 398 4.89 -24.14 -9.03
N LYS A 399 4.42 -24.98 -8.11
CA LYS A 399 3.01 -25.34 -8.04
C LYS A 399 2.50 -25.43 -6.60
N ILE A 400 1.34 -24.83 -6.37
CA ILE A 400 0.59 -25.01 -5.11
C ILE A 400 -0.85 -25.40 -5.36
N SER A 401 -1.37 -26.26 -4.46
CA SER A 401 -2.79 -26.60 -4.38
C SER A 401 -3.22 -26.48 -2.92
N ILE A 402 -3.93 -25.43 -2.60
CA ILE A 402 -4.29 -25.06 -1.23
C ILE A 402 -5.80 -25.08 -1.06
N ASN A 403 -6.27 -25.91 -0.14
CA ASN A 403 -7.68 -26.04 0.20
C ASN A 403 -7.88 -26.00 1.73
N CYS A 404 -7.21 -25.09 2.41
CA CYS A 404 -7.35 -24.80 3.84
C CYS A 404 -8.20 -23.55 4.08
N GLU A 405 -8.59 -23.30 5.33
CA GLU A 405 -9.44 -22.15 5.68
C GLU A 405 -8.69 -20.80 5.59
N THR A 406 -7.44 -20.78 6.08
CA THR A 406 -6.65 -19.53 6.19
C THR A 406 -5.26 -19.72 5.57
N ILE A 407 -4.86 -18.76 4.76
CA ILE A 407 -3.49 -18.56 4.27
C ILE A 407 -2.96 -17.31 4.98
N GLY A 408 -1.86 -17.45 5.73
CA GLY A 408 -1.29 -16.40 6.56
C GLY A 408 -0.62 -15.27 5.78
N GLU A 409 -0.18 -14.26 6.52
CA GLU A 409 0.59 -13.13 5.98
C GLU A 409 1.88 -13.64 5.34
N GLU A 410 2.21 -13.10 4.15
CA GLU A 410 3.42 -13.42 3.38
C GLU A 410 3.70 -14.94 3.19
N ALA A 411 2.66 -15.77 3.32
CA ALA A 411 2.82 -17.23 3.33
C ALA A 411 3.57 -17.77 2.11
N PHE A 412 3.39 -17.21 0.92
CA PHE A 412 4.05 -17.55 -0.35
C PHE A 412 4.78 -16.36 -0.97
N SER A 413 5.11 -15.35 -0.18
CA SER A 413 5.84 -14.17 -0.65
C SER A 413 7.24 -14.56 -1.12
N GLY A 414 7.71 -13.99 -2.24
CA GLY A 414 9.03 -14.28 -2.81
C GLY A 414 9.17 -15.68 -3.39
N CYS A 415 8.08 -16.33 -3.80
CA CYS A 415 8.15 -17.59 -4.56
C CYS A 415 8.26 -17.28 -6.06
N ASP A 416 9.46 -16.89 -6.50
CA ASP A 416 9.69 -16.28 -7.82
C ASP A 416 9.38 -17.19 -9.00
N TYR A 417 9.45 -18.51 -8.81
CA TYR A 417 9.17 -19.51 -9.86
C TYR A 417 7.76 -20.09 -9.81
N LEU A 418 6.89 -19.57 -8.92
CA LEU A 418 5.53 -20.04 -8.77
C LEU A 418 4.67 -19.66 -9.97
N THR A 419 4.28 -20.65 -10.77
CA THR A 419 3.47 -20.46 -11.99
C THR A 419 2.03 -20.92 -11.85
N ASP A 420 1.79 -21.95 -11.04
CA ASP A 420 0.50 -22.65 -10.94
C ASP A 420 -0.06 -22.58 -9.49
N ILE A 421 -1.12 -21.83 -9.34
CA ILE A 421 -1.85 -21.67 -8.08
C ILE A 421 -3.27 -22.23 -8.23
N THR A 422 -3.61 -23.19 -7.39
CA THR A 422 -4.99 -23.67 -7.22
C THR A 422 -5.45 -23.39 -5.79
N LEU A 423 -6.45 -22.52 -5.65
CA LEU A 423 -7.13 -22.24 -4.38
C LEU A 423 -8.49 -22.97 -4.37
N GLY A 424 -8.67 -23.85 -3.40
CA GLY A 424 -9.90 -24.65 -3.25
C GLY A 424 -11.03 -23.88 -2.55
N GLU A 425 -12.22 -24.50 -2.55
CA GLU A 425 -13.46 -23.89 -2.03
C GLU A 425 -13.53 -23.84 -0.48
N ASN A 426 -12.51 -24.32 0.26
CA ASN A 426 -12.43 -24.13 1.70
C ASN A 426 -11.69 -22.83 2.08
N VAL A 427 -11.01 -22.17 1.13
CA VAL A 427 -10.24 -20.95 1.40
C VAL A 427 -11.20 -19.80 1.69
N LYS A 428 -11.05 -19.17 2.87
CA LYS A 428 -11.84 -18.01 3.31
C LYS A 428 -11.01 -16.75 3.47
N THR A 429 -9.74 -16.90 3.86
CA THR A 429 -8.87 -15.77 4.14
C THR A 429 -7.55 -15.90 3.41
N LEU A 430 -7.15 -14.84 2.72
CA LEU A 430 -5.80 -14.60 2.22
C LEU A 430 -5.17 -13.50 3.04
N GLY A 431 -4.06 -13.77 3.71
CA GLY A 431 -3.32 -12.80 4.51
C GLY A 431 -2.70 -11.68 3.67
N ASP A 432 -2.26 -10.64 4.35
CA ASP A 432 -1.55 -9.53 3.72
C ASP A 432 -0.31 -10.06 2.98
N LYS A 433 -0.07 -9.54 1.78
CA LYS A 433 1.08 -9.92 0.96
C LYS A 433 1.26 -11.43 0.70
N ALA A 434 0.21 -12.24 0.84
CA ALA A 434 0.31 -13.71 0.77
C ALA A 434 1.07 -14.24 -0.46
N PHE A 435 1.01 -13.55 -1.59
CA PHE A 435 1.69 -13.84 -2.86
C PHE A 435 2.50 -12.64 -3.36
N TYR A 436 3.08 -11.87 -2.45
CA TYR A 436 3.91 -10.72 -2.76
C TYR A 436 5.17 -11.15 -3.54
N THR A 437 5.54 -10.47 -4.64
CA THR A 437 6.71 -10.78 -5.50
C THR A 437 6.77 -12.22 -6.03
N CYS A 438 5.65 -12.81 -6.43
CA CYS A 438 5.64 -14.05 -7.19
C CYS A 438 5.88 -13.76 -8.68
N ASP A 439 7.15 -13.72 -9.08
CA ASP A 439 7.56 -13.15 -10.37
C ASP A 439 7.05 -13.93 -11.58
N ALA A 440 6.95 -15.26 -11.49
CA ALA A 440 6.50 -16.12 -12.58
C ALA A 440 4.98 -16.35 -12.64
N LEU A 441 4.21 -15.82 -11.69
CA LEU A 441 2.78 -16.07 -11.61
C LEU A 441 2.03 -15.40 -12.77
N GLU A 442 1.43 -16.19 -13.65
CA GLU A 442 0.74 -15.69 -14.85
C GLU A 442 -0.77 -15.50 -14.67
N ARG A 443 -1.40 -16.30 -13.83
CA ARG A 443 -2.84 -16.30 -13.62
C ARG A 443 -3.19 -16.58 -12.17
N VAL A 444 -4.21 -15.91 -11.66
CA VAL A 444 -4.82 -16.22 -10.37
C VAL A 444 -6.34 -16.23 -10.48
N GLU A 445 -6.96 -17.19 -9.78
CA GLU A 445 -8.40 -17.25 -9.59
C GLU A 445 -8.70 -17.42 -8.10
N ILE A 446 -9.35 -16.43 -7.50
CA ILE A 446 -9.77 -16.44 -6.10
C ILE A 446 -11.20 -17.02 -6.04
N PRO A 447 -11.43 -18.12 -5.30
CA PRO A 447 -12.72 -18.80 -5.26
C PRO A 447 -13.83 -17.97 -4.60
N SER A 448 -15.07 -18.43 -4.79
CA SER A 448 -16.27 -17.72 -4.31
C SER A 448 -16.47 -17.78 -2.79
N THR A 449 -15.68 -18.57 -2.10
CA THR A 449 -15.71 -18.76 -0.64
C THR A 449 -14.83 -17.78 0.12
N VAL A 450 -13.92 -17.09 -0.57
CA VAL A 450 -13.01 -16.11 0.06
C VAL A 450 -13.81 -14.89 0.50
N THR A 451 -13.73 -14.57 1.78
CA THR A 451 -14.39 -13.40 2.39
C THR A 451 -13.43 -12.24 2.64
N ASP A 452 -12.15 -12.54 2.87
CA ASP A 452 -11.13 -11.53 3.13
C ASP A 452 -9.89 -11.74 2.25
N ILE A 453 -9.51 -10.69 1.54
CA ILE A 453 -8.29 -10.58 0.73
C ILE A 453 -7.42 -9.54 1.39
N GLY A 454 -6.24 -9.94 1.85
CA GLY A 454 -5.27 -9.06 2.51
C GLY A 454 -4.76 -7.93 1.61
N GLU A 455 -4.13 -6.95 2.22
CA GLU A 455 -3.48 -5.87 1.48
C GLU A 455 -2.28 -6.40 0.67
N LYS A 456 -2.06 -5.79 -0.50
CA LYS A 456 -0.89 -6.10 -1.35
C LYS A 456 -0.72 -7.59 -1.68
N THR A 457 -1.80 -8.39 -1.64
CA THR A 457 -1.75 -9.86 -1.80
C THR A 457 -0.96 -10.30 -3.03
N PHE A 458 -1.11 -9.63 -4.18
CA PHE A 458 -0.37 -9.89 -5.43
C PHE A 458 0.50 -8.71 -5.86
N TYR A 459 1.02 -7.96 -4.89
CA TYR A 459 1.90 -6.83 -5.17
C TYR A 459 3.17 -7.29 -5.87
N SER A 460 3.56 -6.62 -6.97
CA SER A 460 4.78 -6.93 -7.73
C SER A 460 4.86 -8.36 -8.27
N CYS A 461 3.77 -8.84 -8.89
CA CYS A 461 3.76 -10.06 -9.70
C CYS A 461 3.86 -9.68 -11.20
N PRO A 462 5.05 -9.47 -11.75
CA PRO A 462 5.24 -8.84 -13.06
C PRO A 462 4.74 -9.69 -14.23
N ALA A 463 4.69 -11.02 -14.10
CA ALA A 463 4.18 -11.92 -15.13
C ALA A 463 2.66 -12.11 -15.09
N LEU A 464 1.95 -11.61 -14.06
CA LEU A 464 0.52 -11.81 -13.88
C LEU A 464 -0.28 -11.16 -15.01
N LYS A 465 -0.92 -11.97 -15.84
CA LYS A 465 -1.69 -11.57 -17.03
C LYS A 465 -3.19 -11.47 -16.75
N GLU A 466 -3.70 -12.35 -15.91
CA GLU A 466 -5.13 -12.46 -15.62
C GLU A 466 -5.39 -12.67 -14.12
N ALA A 467 -6.31 -11.88 -13.57
CA ALA A 467 -6.82 -12.05 -12.21
C ALA A 467 -8.34 -12.13 -12.22
N ILE A 468 -8.88 -13.20 -11.65
CA ILE A 468 -10.32 -13.46 -11.51
C ILE A 468 -10.63 -13.53 -10.02
N ILE A 469 -11.42 -12.60 -9.53
CA ILE A 469 -11.82 -12.50 -8.13
C ILE A 469 -13.31 -12.83 -8.05
N ARG A 470 -13.65 -14.01 -7.50
CA ARG A 470 -15.04 -14.45 -7.42
C ARG A 470 -15.77 -13.94 -6.19
N ALA A 471 -15.04 -13.63 -5.11
CA ALA A 471 -15.60 -13.05 -3.88
C ALA A 471 -14.51 -12.30 -3.08
N GLY A 472 -14.92 -11.62 -2.02
CA GLY A 472 -14.04 -10.81 -1.18
C GLY A 472 -13.89 -9.36 -1.67
N THR A 473 -13.19 -8.54 -0.90
CA THR A 473 -12.92 -7.13 -1.23
C THR A 473 -11.46 -6.96 -1.65
N VAL A 474 -11.25 -6.48 -2.86
CA VAL A 474 -9.90 -6.19 -3.40
C VAL A 474 -9.42 -4.86 -2.84
N LYS A 475 -8.41 -4.90 -1.99
CA LYS A 475 -7.85 -3.75 -1.28
C LYS A 475 -6.84 -2.96 -2.12
N ALA A 476 -6.44 -1.80 -1.64
CA ALA A 476 -5.40 -0.98 -2.27
C ALA A 476 -4.08 -1.75 -2.41
N GLY A 477 -3.40 -1.52 -3.53
CA GLY A 477 -2.08 -2.11 -3.79
C GLY A 477 -2.06 -3.58 -4.17
N THR A 478 -3.22 -4.29 -4.16
CA THR A 478 -3.28 -5.74 -4.49
C THR A 478 -2.57 -6.08 -5.80
N PHE A 479 -2.72 -5.27 -6.85
CA PHE A 479 -2.09 -5.50 -8.16
C PHE A 479 -1.03 -4.45 -8.53
N TYR A 480 -0.47 -3.76 -7.54
CA TYR A 480 0.57 -2.78 -7.79
C TYR A 480 1.79 -3.44 -8.45
N ASN A 481 2.35 -2.82 -9.49
CA ASN A 481 3.49 -3.32 -10.26
C ASN A 481 3.26 -4.67 -11.02
N CYS A 482 2.01 -5.11 -11.21
CA CYS A 482 1.68 -6.25 -12.10
C CYS A 482 1.76 -5.81 -13.57
N ARG A 483 2.97 -5.81 -14.12
CA ARG A 483 3.29 -5.20 -15.43
C ARG A 483 2.69 -5.90 -16.64
N ALA A 484 2.26 -7.16 -16.49
CA ALA A 484 1.63 -7.94 -17.55
C ALA A 484 0.11 -8.06 -17.40
N LEU A 485 -0.51 -7.44 -16.38
CA LEU A 485 -1.93 -7.61 -16.07
C LEU A 485 -2.81 -7.00 -17.16
N THR A 486 -3.30 -7.86 -18.04
CA THR A 486 -4.18 -7.45 -19.16
C THR A 486 -5.66 -7.57 -18.84
N THR A 487 -6.03 -8.48 -17.94
CA THR A 487 -7.43 -8.82 -17.65
C THR A 487 -7.67 -8.86 -16.14
N LEU A 488 -8.61 -8.05 -15.67
CA LEU A 488 -9.10 -8.06 -14.29
C LEU A 488 -10.60 -8.28 -14.27
N VAL A 489 -11.03 -9.35 -13.60
CA VAL A 489 -12.44 -9.71 -13.44
C VAL A 489 -12.81 -9.71 -11.96
N ILE A 490 -13.73 -8.85 -11.59
CA ILE A 490 -14.33 -8.74 -10.24
C ILE A 490 -15.77 -9.24 -10.41
N SER A 491 -16.06 -10.46 -9.96
CA SER A 491 -17.37 -11.10 -10.12
C SER A 491 -18.45 -10.49 -9.20
N ASP A 492 -19.70 -10.95 -9.37
CA ASP A 492 -20.85 -10.39 -8.64
C ASP A 492 -20.80 -10.55 -7.12
N ASN A 493 -19.97 -11.44 -6.59
CA ASN A 493 -19.77 -11.60 -5.14
C ASN A 493 -18.51 -10.92 -4.61
N ALA A 494 -17.72 -10.29 -5.48
CA ALA A 494 -16.53 -9.53 -5.12
C ALA A 494 -16.77 -8.02 -5.24
N THR A 495 -15.97 -7.23 -4.53
CA THR A 495 -16.02 -5.76 -4.55
C THR A 495 -14.63 -5.16 -4.64
N LEU A 496 -14.55 -3.90 -5.06
CA LEU A 496 -13.34 -3.09 -4.92
C LEU A 496 -13.45 -2.23 -3.66
N ASP A 497 -12.36 -2.14 -2.91
CA ASP A 497 -12.25 -1.14 -1.84
C ASP A 497 -12.27 0.29 -2.44
N ALA A 498 -12.82 1.25 -1.71
CA ALA A 498 -12.92 2.64 -2.17
C ALA A 498 -11.56 3.28 -2.50
N SER A 499 -10.48 2.81 -1.88
CA SER A 499 -9.11 3.24 -2.10
C SER A 499 -8.39 2.45 -3.21
N PHE A 500 -9.06 1.45 -3.82
CA PHE A 500 -8.44 0.63 -4.86
C PHE A 500 -8.00 1.46 -6.06
N THR A 501 -6.77 1.24 -6.50
CA THR A 501 -6.24 1.68 -7.79
C THR A 501 -5.48 0.54 -8.44
N VAL A 502 -5.54 0.44 -9.76
CA VAL A 502 -4.88 -0.66 -10.49
C VAL A 502 -3.36 -0.67 -10.35
N GLY A 503 -2.77 0.39 -9.81
CA GLY A 503 -1.34 0.43 -9.50
C GLY A 503 -0.55 1.50 -10.25
N ASN A 504 0.74 1.21 -10.50
CA ASN A 504 1.67 2.14 -11.14
C ASN A 504 1.47 2.25 -12.67
N THR A 505 2.29 3.09 -13.32
CA THR A 505 2.25 3.33 -14.77
C THR A 505 2.29 2.04 -15.59
N TYR A 506 3.15 1.09 -15.22
CA TYR A 506 3.29 -0.16 -15.97
C TYR A 506 2.04 -1.04 -15.93
N ALA A 507 1.41 -1.20 -14.76
CA ALA A 507 0.15 -1.93 -14.62
C ALA A 507 -0.99 -1.24 -15.39
N LYS A 508 -1.03 0.10 -15.37
CA LYS A 508 -1.99 0.89 -16.13
C LYS A 508 -1.84 0.73 -17.62
N GLU A 509 -0.61 0.68 -18.14
CA GLU A 509 -0.30 0.48 -19.55
C GLU A 509 -0.60 -0.94 -20.01
N ALA A 510 -0.50 -1.94 -19.15
CA ALA A 510 -0.78 -3.32 -19.52
C ALA A 510 -2.28 -3.63 -19.67
N LEU A 511 -3.13 -3.01 -18.84
CA LEU A 511 -4.54 -3.36 -18.67
C LEU A 511 -5.36 -3.11 -19.93
N LYS A 512 -6.10 -4.14 -20.40
CA LYS A 512 -6.94 -4.11 -21.60
C LYS A 512 -8.42 -4.37 -21.31
N THR A 513 -8.71 -5.23 -20.33
CA THR A 513 -10.07 -5.65 -20.02
C THR A 513 -10.33 -5.56 -18.52
N VAL A 514 -11.42 -4.90 -18.16
CA VAL A 514 -11.93 -4.84 -16.80
C VAL A 514 -13.39 -5.25 -16.80
N LYS A 515 -13.76 -6.19 -15.92
CA LYS A 515 -15.13 -6.60 -15.65
C LYS A 515 -15.42 -6.43 -14.17
N ILE A 516 -16.49 -5.73 -13.82
CA ILE A 516 -16.89 -5.46 -12.43
C ILE A 516 -18.36 -5.80 -12.28
N GLY A 517 -18.68 -6.83 -11.49
CA GLY A 517 -20.04 -7.34 -11.31
C GLY A 517 -20.89 -6.45 -10.41
N LYS A 518 -20.35 -5.98 -9.28
CA LYS A 518 -21.11 -5.15 -8.33
C LYS A 518 -20.26 -4.20 -7.50
N GLY A 519 -20.95 -3.36 -6.70
CA GLY A 519 -20.36 -2.46 -5.73
C GLY A 519 -20.01 -1.10 -6.29
N GLU A 520 -19.25 -0.35 -5.54
CA GLU A 520 -18.76 0.98 -5.92
C GLU A 520 -17.42 0.87 -6.64
N ILE A 521 -17.23 1.65 -7.68
CA ILE A 521 -15.93 1.83 -8.31
C ILE A 521 -15.31 3.08 -7.68
N GLY A 522 -14.23 2.90 -6.94
CA GLY A 522 -13.56 3.96 -6.19
C GLY A 522 -12.99 5.08 -7.05
N ASN A 523 -12.63 6.18 -6.42
CA ASN A 523 -12.01 7.32 -7.10
C ASN A 523 -10.68 6.91 -7.73
N SER A 524 -10.50 7.29 -9.00
CA SER A 524 -9.28 7.02 -9.77
C SER A 524 -8.92 5.54 -9.92
N ALA A 525 -9.82 4.60 -9.68
CA ALA A 525 -9.56 3.16 -9.70
C ALA A 525 -8.78 2.70 -10.94
N PHE A 526 -9.14 3.16 -12.12
CA PHE A 526 -8.52 2.86 -13.43
C PHE A 526 -8.05 4.11 -14.17
N ASN A 527 -7.76 5.19 -13.44
CA ASN A 527 -7.32 6.45 -14.03
C ASN A 527 -6.01 6.29 -14.79
N GLY A 528 -6.01 6.70 -16.07
CA GLY A 528 -4.80 6.66 -16.89
C GLY A 528 -4.41 5.27 -17.36
N CYS A 529 -5.37 4.40 -17.67
CA CYS A 529 -5.17 3.12 -18.35
C CYS A 529 -5.31 3.29 -19.88
N PRO A 530 -4.23 3.65 -20.61
CA PRO A 530 -4.34 4.10 -22.00
C PRO A 530 -4.72 2.98 -22.95
N ASN A 531 -4.44 1.73 -22.63
CA ASN A 531 -4.71 0.55 -23.46
C ASN A 531 -5.99 -0.21 -23.04
N LEU A 532 -6.74 0.32 -22.07
CA LEU A 532 -8.01 -0.27 -21.64
C LEU A 532 -9.06 -0.08 -22.74
N THR A 533 -9.42 -1.18 -23.41
CA THR A 533 -10.38 -1.20 -24.53
C THR A 533 -11.78 -1.62 -24.11
N THR A 534 -11.88 -2.46 -23.08
CA THR A 534 -13.12 -3.10 -22.68
C THR A 534 -13.38 -2.88 -21.19
N VAL A 535 -14.52 -2.27 -20.89
CA VAL A 535 -15.07 -2.13 -19.55
C VAL A 535 -16.48 -2.71 -19.54
N GLU A 536 -16.70 -3.75 -18.77
CA GLU A 536 -18.01 -4.37 -18.55
C GLU A 536 -18.44 -4.11 -17.10
N LEU A 537 -19.53 -3.37 -16.94
CA LEU A 537 -20.13 -3.07 -15.64
C LEU A 537 -21.41 -3.89 -15.49
N GLY A 538 -21.46 -4.75 -14.48
CA GLY A 538 -22.63 -5.56 -14.15
C GLY A 538 -23.75 -4.74 -13.51
N ASN A 539 -24.93 -5.32 -13.44
CA ASN A 539 -26.12 -4.66 -12.89
C ASN A 539 -26.03 -4.37 -11.38
N GLY A 540 -25.05 -4.98 -10.70
CA GLY A 540 -24.79 -4.74 -9.29
C GLY A 540 -23.88 -3.53 -8.99
N VAL A 541 -23.34 -2.86 -10.01
CA VAL A 541 -22.54 -1.65 -9.82
C VAL A 541 -23.44 -0.49 -9.40
N THR A 542 -23.11 0.15 -8.30
CA THR A 542 -23.93 1.21 -7.67
C THR A 542 -23.43 2.62 -7.91
N SER A 543 -22.13 2.81 -8.11
CA SER A 543 -21.54 4.11 -8.43
C SER A 543 -20.22 4.00 -9.19
N VAL A 544 -19.90 5.04 -9.95
CA VAL A 544 -18.60 5.23 -10.61
C VAL A 544 -17.95 6.47 -10.01
N GLY A 545 -16.83 6.32 -9.35
CA GLY A 545 -16.14 7.38 -8.61
C GLY A 545 -15.49 8.46 -9.48
N ASP A 546 -14.99 9.50 -8.83
CA ASP A 546 -14.29 10.60 -9.49
C ASP A 546 -13.04 10.10 -10.23
N ASN A 547 -12.86 10.52 -11.47
CA ASN A 547 -11.74 10.13 -12.34
C ASN A 547 -11.58 8.61 -12.55
N ALA A 548 -12.57 7.78 -12.23
CA ALA A 548 -12.45 6.32 -12.20
C ALA A 548 -11.84 5.73 -13.49
N PHE A 549 -12.25 6.19 -14.67
CA PHE A 549 -11.74 5.79 -15.99
C PHE A 549 -11.19 6.99 -16.79
N SER A 550 -10.80 8.07 -16.11
CA SER A 550 -10.25 9.25 -16.79
C SER A 550 -9.00 8.87 -17.58
N LYS A 551 -8.86 9.40 -18.79
CA LYS A 551 -7.74 9.15 -19.72
C LYS A 551 -7.56 7.67 -20.15
N CYS A 552 -8.62 6.88 -20.13
CA CYS A 552 -8.63 5.57 -20.78
C CYS A 552 -8.79 5.76 -22.30
N THR A 553 -7.70 6.13 -22.95
CA THR A 553 -7.71 6.65 -24.33
C THR A 553 -8.08 5.62 -25.40
N ALA A 554 -7.98 4.32 -25.11
CA ALA A 554 -8.36 3.23 -26.00
C ALA A 554 -9.79 2.70 -25.75
N LEU A 555 -10.50 3.16 -24.71
CA LEU A 555 -11.84 2.69 -24.38
C LEU A 555 -12.82 3.07 -25.50
N THR A 556 -13.49 2.06 -26.10
CA THR A 556 -14.34 2.26 -27.28
C THR A 556 -15.81 2.41 -26.94
N SER A 557 -16.28 1.75 -25.92
CA SER A 557 -17.67 1.81 -25.47
C SER A 557 -17.79 1.61 -23.97
N VAL A 558 -18.85 2.15 -23.37
CA VAL A 558 -19.22 1.87 -21.99
C VAL A 558 -20.73 1.69 -21.87
N ASN A 559 -21.12 0.69 -21.10
CA ASN A 559 -22.52 0.47 -20.69
C ASN A 559 -22.61 0.65 -19.17
N ILE A 560 -23.31 1.68 -18.75
CA ILE A 560 -23.55 2.01 -17.34
C ILE A 560 -24.98 1.63 -17.02
N GLY A 561 -25.15 0.56 -16.24
CA GLY A 561 -26.45 -0.06 -15.96
C GLY A 561 -27.38 0.80 -15.09
N ASP A 562 -28.61 0.31 -14.96
CA ASP A 562 -29.71 1.00 -14.24
C ASP A 562 -29.49 1.02 -12.71
N GLY A 563 -28.56 0.21 -12.19
CA GLY A 563 -28.18 0.19 -10.79
C GLY A 563 -27.31 1.37 -10.34
N VAL A 564 -26.70 2.09 -11.29
CA VAL A 564 -25.76 3.18 -10.98
C VAL A 564 -26.51 4.42 -10.52
N THR A 565 -26.24 4.90 -9.31
CA THR A 565 -26.87 6.11 -8.74
C THR A 565 -26.09 7.39 -9.02
N SER A 566 -24.79 7.28 -9.32
CA SER A 566 -23.93 8.42 -9.65
C SER A 566 -22.73 8.05 -10.51
N ILE A 567 -22.39 8.96 -11.42
CA ILE A 567 -21.16 8.96 -12.21
C ILE A 567 -20.35 10.17 -11.73
N GLY A 568 -19.18 9.94 -11.18
CA GLY A 568 -18.34 10.94 -10.53
C GLY A 568 -17.76 11.98 -11.48
N LYS A 569 -17.17 13.01 -10.92
CA LYS A 569 -16.46 14.07 -11.64
C LYS A 569 -15.32 13.47 -12.47
N ASN A 570 -15.21 13.90 -13.74
CA ASN A 570 -14.19 13.43 -14.69
C ASN A 570 -14.18 11.91 -14.90
N ALA A 571 -15.20 11.15 -14.57
CA ALA A 571 -15.16 9.67 -14.54
C ALA A 571 -14.62 9.05 -15.84
N PHE A 572 -14.98 9.57 -17.01
CA PHE A 572 -14.52 9.17 -18.36
C PHE A 572 -13.85 10.32 -19.12
N ASN A 573 -13.35 11.34 -18.39
CA ASN A 573 -12.69 12.48 -19.02
C ASN A 573 -11.51 12.04 -19.90
N GLY A 574 -11.46 12.50 -21.16
CA GLY A 574 -10.35 12.21 -22.06
C GLY A 574 -10.33 10.77 -22.59
N CYS A 575 -11.44 10.03 -22.56
CA CYS A 575 -11.59 8.76 -23.25
C CYS A 575 -11.76 9.01 -24.77
N THR A 576 -10.67 9.34 -25.44
CA THR A 576 -10.70 9.88 -26.83
C THR A 576 -11.13 8.88 -27.88
N ALA A 577 -11.05 7.57 -27.63
CA ALA A 577 -11.54 6.53 -28.54
C ALA A 577 -13.01 6.15 -28.28
N LEU A 578 -13.63 6.65 -27.20
CA LEU A 578 -15.01 6.29 -26.85
C LEU A 578 -15.99 6.76 -27.95
N THR A 579 -16.71 5.81 -28.52
CA THR A 579 -17.68 6.08 -29.57
C THR A 579 -19.12 6.02 -29.08
N ASN A 580 -19.40 5.18 -28.09
CA ASN A 580 -20.76 4.95 -27.58
C ASN A 580 -20.75 4.92 -26.05
N ALA A 581 -21.74 5.57 -25.44
CA ALA A 581 -22.02 5.49 -24.01
C ALA A 581 -23.51 5.23 -23.80
N ASN A 582 -23.83 4.14 -23.11
CA ASN A 582 -25.19 3.84 -22.65
C ASN A 582 -25.23 4.07 -21.13
N ILE A 583 -26.09 4.98 -20.68
CA ILE A 583 -26.21 5.42 -19.29
C ILE A 583 -27.64 5.17 -18.84
N GLY A 584 -27.86 4.07 -18.09
CA GLY A 584 -29.19 3.65 -17.66
C GLY A 584 -29.77 4.55 -16.58
N SER A 585 -28.95 4.94 -15.58
CA SER A 585 -29.42 5.75 -14.45
C SER A 585 -28.31 6.58 -13.80
N GLY A 586 -28.69 7.37 -12.81
CA GLY A 586 -27.80 8.14 -11.93
C GLY A 586 -27.59 9.60 -12.36
N ALA A 587 -26.92 10.35 -11.48
CA ALA A 587 -26.46 11.69 -11.77
C ALA A 587 -25.13 11.64 -12.53
N ILE A 588 -25.03 12.37 -13.63
CA ILE A 588 -23.78 12.49 -14.41
C ILE A 588 -22.98 13.67 -13.85
N GLY A 589 -21.81 13.39 -13.29
CA GLY A 589 -20.95 14.39 -12.63
C GLY A 589 -20.31 15.40 -13.58
N ALA A 590 -19.75 16.45 -13.02
CA ALA A 590 -19.05 17.48 -13.78
C ALA A 590 -17.88 16.89 -14.58
N ASN A 591 -17.72 17.30 -15.84
CA ASN A 591 -16.69 16.85 -16.78
C ASN A 591 -16.69 15.33 -17.04
N ALA A 592 -17.73 14.58 -16.70
CA ALA A 592 -17.71 13.11 -16.69
C ALA A 592 -17.25 12.50 -18.02
N PHE A 593 -17.68 13.05 -19.17
CA PHE A 593 -17.30 12.65 -20.54
C PHE A 593 -16.59 13.78 -21.30
N GLN A 594 -16.03 14.76 -20.59
CA GLN A 594 -15.31 15.85 -21.24
C GLN A 594 -14.17 15.31 -22.11
N ASP A 595 -13.94 15.91 -23.27
CA ASP A 595 -12.91 15.53 -24.24
C ASP A 595 -13.01 14.10 -24.81
N CYS A 596 -14.17 13.45 -24.72
CA CYS A 596 -14.47 12.23 -25.46
C CYS A 596 -14.73 12.58 -26.95
N SER A 597 -13.69 12.94 -27.68
CA SER A 597 -13.76 13.57 -28.99
C SER A 597 -14.40 12.70 -30.05
N ARG A 598 -14.39 11.36 -29.91
CA ARG A 598 -15.00 10.40 -30.82
C ARG A 598 -16.39 9.93 -30.38
N LEU A 599 -16.91 10.39 -29.25
CA LEU A 599 -18.22 9.98 -28.73
C LEU A 599 -19.32 10.45 -29.68
N ALA A 600 -19.84 9.51 -30.47
CA ALA A 600 -20.82 9.77 -31.51
C ALA A 600 -22.26 9.55 -31.04
N SER A 601 -22.47 8.61 -30.10
CA SER A 601 -23.79 8.23 -29.61
C SER A 601 -23.79 8.16 -28.07
N VAL A 602 -24.79 8.77 -27.45
CA VAL A 602 -25.11 8.66 -26.04
C VAL A 602 -26.57 8.32 -25.87
N THR A 603 -26.85 7.25 -25.16
CA THR A 603 -28.23 6.88 -24.78
C THR A 603 -28.39 7.17 -23.28
N LEU A 604 -29.42 7.92 -22.92
CA LEU A 604 -29.82 8.16 -21.53
C LEU A 604 -31.09 7.38 -21.24
N GLY A 605 -31.06 6.55 -20.22
CA GLY A 605 -32.21 5.86 -19.65
C GLY A 605 -33.06 6.77 -18.76
N ASP A 606 -34.24 6.30 -18.39
CA ASP A 606 -35.21 7.04 -17.56
C ASP A 606 -34.74 7.21 -16.12
N GLY A 607 -33.70 6.53 -15.71
CA GLY A 607 -33.06 6.68 -14.38
C GLY A 607 -32.07 7.84 -14.27
N VAL A 608 -31.71 8.50 -15.38
CA VAL A 608 -30.75 9.62 -15.36
C VAL A 608 -31.43 10.88 -14.78
N THR A 609 -30.83 11.45 -13.72
CA THR A 609 -31.47 12.53 -12.95
C THR A 609 -30.88 13.92 -13.20
N SER A 610 -29.62 14.02 -13.58
CA SER A 610 -28.93 15.29 -13.86
C SER A 610 -27.73 15.13 -14.78
N ILE A 611 -27.36 16.20 -15.48
CA ILE A 611 -26.17 16.30 -16.32
C ILE A 611 -25.32 17.45 -15.79
N GLY A 612 -24.15 17.14 -15.23
CA GLY A 612 -23.27 18.09 -14.58
C GLY A 612 -22.55 19.06 -15.52
N ALA A 613 -21.90 20.06 -14.94
CA ALA A 613 -21.17 21.08 -15.68
C ALA A 613 -20.07 20.46 -16.57
N ASN A 614 -20.00 20.90 -17.82
CA ASN A 614 -19.05 20.40 -18.83
C ASN A 614 -19.14 18.87 -19.06
N ALA A 615 -20.20 18.19 -18.67
CA ALA A 615 -20.25 16.72 -18.68
C ALA A 615 -19.88 16.12 -20.05
N PHE A 616 -20.29 16.72 -21.15
CA PHE A 616 -19.98 16.34 -22.53
C PHE A 616 -19.22 17.45 -23.29
N LEU A 617 -18.48 18.29 -22.56
CA LEU A 617 -17.69 19.37 -23.17
C LEU A 617 -16.73 18.80 -24.21
N ARG A 618 -16.77 19.33 -25.42
CA ARG A 618 -15.93 18.92 -26.56
C ARG A 618 -16.10 17.46 -27.03
N CYS A 619 -17.26 16.85 -26.80
CA CYS A 619 -17.62 15.61 -27.47
C CYS A 619 -17.93 15.91 -28.96
N ALA A 620 -16.85 16.11 -29.73
CA ALA A 620 -16.93 16.71 -31.05
C ALA A 620 -17.66 15.86 -32.08
N ALA A 621 -17.74 14.54 -31.89
CA ALA A 621 -18.42 13.60 -32.82
C ALA A 621 -19.88 13.33 -32.45
N LEU A 622 -20.40 13.82 -31.33
CA LEU A 622 -21.78 13.58 -30.90
C LEU A 622 -22.76 14.21 -31.90
N THR A 623 -23.64 13.38 -32.50
CA THR A 623 -24.51 13.80 -33.61
C THR A 623 -25.92 14.17 -33.17
N SER A 624 -26.43 13.49 -32.14
CA SER A 624 -27.76 13.74 -31.60
C SER A 624 -27.84 13.47 -30.13
N MET A 625 -28.79 14.09 -29.43
CA MET A 625 -29.03 13.89 -28.03
C MET A 625 -30.51 13.96 -27.69
N ASN A 626 -31.00 12.93 -26.99
CA ASN A 626 -32.33 12.95 -26.40
C ASN A 626 -32.21 13.00 -24.86
N ILE A 627 -32.70 14.10 -24.29
CA ILE A 627 -32.63 14.35 -22.84
C ILE A 627 -34.05 14.26 -22.29
N GLY A 628 -34.38 13.14 -21.67
CA GLY A 628 -35.70 12.83 -21.13
C GLY A 628 -36.12 13.71 -19.95
N SER A 629 -37.39 13.61 -19.58
CA SER A 629 -38.00 14.37 -18.48
C SER A 629 -37.53 13.98 -17.07
N SER A 630 -36.91 12.81 -16.94
CA SER A 630 -36.24 12.38 -15.70
C SER A 630 -35.05 13.28 -15.32
N VAL A 631 -34.40 13.86 -16.33
CA VAL A 631 -33.28 14.80 -16.11
C VAL A 631 -33.83 16.13 -15.62
N ARG A 632 -33.57 16.46 -14.36
CA ARG A 632 -34.03 17.72 -13.72
C ARG A 632 -33.20 18.91 -14.17
N THR A 633 -31.90 18.73 -14.28
CA THR A 633 -30.95 19.80 -14.57
C THR A 633 -29.92 19.41 -15.61
N ILE A 634 -29.65 20.32 -16.52
CA ILE A 634 -28.48 20.34 -17.40
C ILE A 634 -27.66 21.54 -16.95
N GLU A 635 -26.46 21.30 -16.44
CA GLU A 635 -25.61 22.36 -15.90
C GLU A 635 -24.85 23.14 -17.00
N ASN A 636 -24.09 24.15 -16.53
CA ASN A 636 -23.36 25.06 -17.42
C ASN A 636 -22.37 24.31 -18.33
N TYR A 637 -22.33 24.70 -19.62
CA TYR A 637 -21.42 24.16 -20.65
C TYR A 637 -21.55 22.65 -20.93
N ALA A 638 -22.60 21.99 -20.45
CA ALA A 638 -22.70 20.53 -20.48
C ALA A 638 -22.40 19.91 -21.83
N PHE A 639 -22.84 20.51 -22.94
CA PHE A 639 -22.63 20.08 -24.34
C PHE A 639 -21.85 21.13 -25.16
N SER A 640 -21.12 22.01 -24.52
CA SER A 640 -20.33 23.04 -25.19
C SER A 640 -19.28 22.42 -26.11
N GLY A 641 -19.17 22.87 -27.34
CA GLY A 641 -18.20 22.37 -28.31
C GLY A 641 -18.51 20.98 -28.90
N CYS A 642 -19.73 20.46 -28.76
CA CYS A 642 -20.21 19.28 -29.48
C CYS A 642 -20.46 19.67 -30.96
N LYS A 643 -19.39 19.74 -31.74
CA LYS A 643 -19.38 20.35 -33.06
C LYS A 643 -20.23 19.62 -34.09
N ALA A 644 -20.39 18.30 -33.99
CA ALA A 644 -21.20 17.48 -34.90
C ALA A 644 -22.67 17.33 -34.47
N LEU A 645 -23.06 17.91 -33.31
CA LEU A 645 -24.41 17.79 -32.77
C LEU A 645 -25.38 18.53 -33.70
N GLU A 646 -26.24 17.78 -34.42
CA GLU A 646 -27.21 18.28 -35.37
C GLU A 646 -28.59 18.49 -34.77
N GLU A 647 -28.99 17.56 -33.89
CA GLU A 647 -30.32 17.57 -33.28
C GLU A 647 -30.24 17.35 -31.78
N VAL A 648 -31.07 18.06 -31.02
CA VAL A 648 -31.26 17.85 -29.57
C VAL A 648 -32.72 17.94 -29.19
N THR A 649 -33.20 16.95 -28.42
CA THR A 649 -34.49 17.00 -27.75
C THR A 649 -34.24 17.17 -26.27
N ILE A 650 -34.87 18.14 -25.63
CA ILE A 650 -34.70 18.49 -24.23
C ILE A 650 -36.06 18.52 -23.55
N SER A 651 -36.27 17.61 -22.61
CA SER A 651 -37.45 17.60 -21.71
C SER A 651 -37.05 17.88 -20.26
N ALA A 652 -35.79 18.25 -19.99
CA ALA A 652 -35.23 18.61 -18.70
C ALA A 652 -35.84 19.93 -18.18
N ALA A 653 -36.05 20.03 -16.87
CA ALA A 653 -36.65 21.22 -16.25
C ALA A 653 -35.76 22.47 -16.33
N GLN A 654 -34.44 22.32 -16.16
CA GLN A 654 -33.51 23.44 -16.12
C GLN A 654 -32.37 23.25 -17.13
N ILE A 655 -32.06 24.31 -17.85
CA ILE A 655 -30.95 24.38 -18.81
C ILE A 655 -29.92 25.39 -18.28
N GLY A 656 -28.66 24.98 -18.15
CA GLY A 656 -27.54 25.81 -17.70
C GLY A 656 -27.06 26.84 -18.74
N ASN A 657 -26.32 27.82 -18.25
CA ASN A 657 -25.71 28.84 -19.11
C ASN A 657 -24.76 28.18 -20.11
N GLN A 658 -24.86 28.60 -21.40
CA GLN A 658 -23.95 28.14 -22.46
C GLN A 658 -23.92 26.61 -22.63
N ALA A 659 -24.99 25.90 -22.23
CA ALA A 659 -25.05 24.44 -22.23
C ALA A 659 -24.69 23.83 -23.60
N PHE A 660 -25.15 24.46 -24.69
CA PHE A 660 -24.92 24.02 -26.10
C PHE A 660 -24.06 25.00 -26.90
N ARG A 661 -23.20 25.79 -26.17
CA ARG A 661 -22.33 26.76 -26.84
C ARG A 661 -21.42 26.07 -27.86
N SER A 662 -21.24 26.69 -29.03
CA SER A 662 -20.37 26.23 -30.12
C SER A 662 -20.70 24.83 -30.66
N ALA A 663 -21.93 24.37 -30.54
CA ALA A 663 -22.46 23.22 -31.25
C ALA A 663 -22.72 23.62 -32.74
N SER A 664 -21.67 23.68 -33.54
CA SER A 664 -21.65 24.35 -34.83
C SER A 664 -22.51 23.67 -35.92
N ALA A 665 -22.84 22.38 -35.78
CA ALA A 665 -23.71 21.66 -36.67
C ALA A 665 -25.18 21.69 -36.26
N LEU A 666 -25.51 22.26 -35.07
CA LEU A 666 -26.86 22.20 -34.52
C LEU A 666 -27.87 22.95 -35.39
N LYS A 667 -28.83 22.20 -35.92
CA LYS A 667 -29.87 22.68 -36.80
C LYS A 667 -31.29 22.46 -36.26
N LYS A 668 -31.46 21.51 -35.31
CA LYS A 668 -32.79 21.23 -34.76
C LYS A 668 -32.74 21.14 -33.23
N VAL A 669 -33.58 21.90 -32.58
CA VAL A 669 -33.78 21.88 -31.12
C VAL A 669 -35.27 21.70 -30.83
N THR A 670 -35.58 20.66 -30.07
CA THR A 670 -36.96 20.42 -29.59
C THR A 670 -37.00 20.57 -28.09
N LEU A 671 -37.77 21.50 -27.57
CA LEU A 671 -37.99 21.74 -26.16
C LEU A 671 -39.33 21.17 -25.71
N GLY A 672 -39.31 20.12 -24.90
CA GLY A 672 -40.49 19.45 -24.39
C GLY A 672 -41.12 20.19 -23.20
N ASP A 673 -42.19 19.61 -22.67
CA ASP A 673 -43.03 20.22 -21.62
C ASP A 673 -42.31 20.44 -20.27
N GLY A 674 -41.23 19.71 -20.02
CA GLY A 674 -40.44 19.88 -18.79
C GLY A 674 -39.62 21.16 -18.74
N VAL A 675 -39.34 21.82 -19.86
CA VAL A 675 -38.46 22.99 -19.90
C VAL A 675 -39.12 24.21 -19.28
N GLU A 676 -38.51 24.77 -18.23
CA GLU A 676 -39.02 25.93 -17.49
C GLU A 676 -38.47 27.25 -18.05
N ALA A 677 -37.23 27.28 -18.49
CA ALA A 677 -36.54 28.47 -18.96
C ALA A 677 -35.38 28.15 -19.92
N ILE A 678 -35.06 29.08 -20.78
CA ILE A 678 -33.87 29.09 -21.65
C ILE A 678 -32.95 30.21 -21.14
N PRO A 679 -31.83 29.92 -20.54
CA PRO A 679 -30.91 30.94 -20.00
C PRO A 679 -30.18 31.66 -21.17
N ALA A 680 -29.68 32.85 -20.87
CA ALA A 680 -28.89 33.63 -21.80
C ALA A 680 -27.67 32.85 -22.28
N GLY A 681 -27.44 32.78 -23.57
CA GLY A 681 -26.28 32.13 -24.15
C GLY A 681 -26.32 30.59 -24.19
N ALA A 682 -27.44 29.94 -23.79
CA ALA A 682 -27.56 28.48 -23.84
C ALA A 682 -27.13 27.89 -25.17
N PHE A 683 -27.53 28.55 -26.27
CA PHE A 683 -27.23 28.16 -27.64
C PHE A 683 -26.27 29.14 -28.35
N SER A 684 -25.43 29.86 -27.62
CA SER A 684 -24.52 30.85 -28.22
C SER A 684 -23.48 30.19 -29.14
N ASN A 685 -23.22 30.82 -30.29
CA ASN A 685 -22.30 30.36 -31.34
C ASN A 685 -22.61 28.94 -31.86
N CYS A 686 -23.85 28.50 -31.80
CA CYS A 686 -24.28 27.23 -32.37
C CYS A 686 -24.65 27.34 -33.85
N GLY A 687 -24.82 26.19 -34.51
CA GLY A 687 -25.16 26.11 -35.96
C GLY A 687 -26.52 26.69 -36.34
N MET A 688 -27.44 26.85 -35.41
CA MET A 688 -28.74 27.49 -35.60
C MET A 688 -28.64 28.92 -36.11
N GLY A 689 -27.43 29.49 -36.09
CA GLY A 689 -27.10 30.80 -36.69
C GLY A 689 -26.85 30.82 -38.18
N ASN A 690 -26.69 29.69 -38.75
CA ASN A 690 -26.38 29.58 -40.17
C ASN A 690 -27.64 29.37 -40.98
N LYS A 691 -28.10 30.39 -41.69
CA LYS A 691 -29.28 30.31 -42.53
C LYS A 691 -29.23 29.16 -43.56
N ASN A 692 -28.04 28.74 -43.96
CA ASN A 692 -27.85 27.63 -44.89
C ASN A 692 -28.18 26.23 -44.30
N ASN A 693 -28.28 26.13 -42.96
CA ASN A 693 -28.58 24.87 -42.27
C ASN A 693 -30.08 24.63 -42.05
N SER A 694 -30.96 25.53 -42.50
CA SER A 694 -32.41 25.45 -42.25
C SER A 694 -32.74 25.15 -40.79
N PRO A 695 -32.31 25.99 -39.84
CA PRO A 695 -32.45 25.68 -38.43
C PRO A 695 -33.89 25.70 -37.97
N GLU A 696 -34.26 24.75 -37.11
CA GLU A 696 -35.59 24.56 -36.55
C GLU A 696 -35.55 24.58 -35.03
N LEU A 697 -36.39 25.42 -34.41
CA LEU A 697 -36.59 25.47 -32.96
C LEU A 697 -38.06 25.21 -32.65
N TYR A 698 -38.33 24.08 -32.00
CA TYR A 698 -39.66 23.72 -31.53
C TYR A 698 -39.77 24.00 -30.04
N LEU A 699 -40.75 24.83 -29.66
CA LEU A 699 -41.07 25.16 -28.28
C LEU A 699 -42.44 24.58 -27.93
N LYS A 700 -42.65 24.28 -26.62
CA LYS A 700 -43.97 23.89 -26.16
C LYS A 700 -44.98 25.03 -26.37
N ALA A 701 -46.26 24.66 -26.59
CA ALA A 701 -47.34 25.63 -26.74
C ALA A 701 -47.48 26.54 -25.51
N GLY A 702 -47.93 27.76 -25.73
CA GLY A 702 -48.19 28.73 -24.65
C GLY A 702 -47.38 30.01 -24.77
N THR A 703 -47.37 30.82 -23.71
CA THR A 703 -46.72 32.14 -23.72
C THR A 703 -45.35 32.07 -23.06
N TRP A 704 -44.32 32.26 -23.87
CA TRP A 704 -42.93 32.41 -23.39
C TRP A 704 -42.62 33.88 -23.13
N THR A 705 -41.94 34.19 -22.03
CA THR A 705 -41.65 35.58 -21.65
C THR A 705 -40.14 35.80 -21.38
N SER A 706 -39.65 36.96 -21.84
CA SER A 706 -38.30 37.45 -21.51
C SER A 706 -38.31 38.98 -21.45
N ASN A 707 -37.78 39.55 -20.37
CA ASN A 707 -37.69 41.01 -20.16
C ASN A 707 -38.98 41.77 -20.45
N GLY A 708 -40.12 41.19 -20.10
CA GLY A 708 -41.46 41.77 -20.39
C GLY A 708 -41.99 41.56 -21.79
N GLN A 709 -41.22 41.00 -22.71
CA GLN A 709 -41.69 40.55 -24.03
C GLN A 709 -42.38 39.19 -23.88
N LYS A 710 -43.49 39.04 -24.58
CA LYS A 710 -44.30 37.83 -24.61
C LYS A 710 -44.36 37.28 -26.02
N THR A 711 -44.10 35.99 -26.19
CA THR A 711 -44.33 35.27 -27.44
C THR A 711 -45.28 34.11 -27.20
N ILE A 712 -46.33 34.01 -27.99
CA ILE A 712 -47.31 32.93 -28.00
C ILE A 712 -46.83 31.86 -29.00
N VAL A 713 -46.65 30.65 -28.50
CA VAL A 713 -46.27 29.49 -29.35
C VAL A 713 -47.47 28.56 -29.44
N ALA A 714 -47.92 28.27 -30.64
CA ALA A 714 -48.97 27.29 -30.89
C ALA A 714 -48.45 25.87 -30.80
N GLU A 715 -49.32 24.91 -30.51
CA GLU A 715 -48.97 23.49 -30.46
C GLU A 715 -48.38 23.02 -31.81
N GLY A 716 -47.21 22.40 -31.79
CA GLY A 716 -46.51 21.93 -32.98
C GLY A 716 -45.86 23.02 -33.86
N ALA A 717 -45.87 24.29 -33.41
CA ALA A 717 -45.23 25.36 -34.16
C ALA A 717 -43.70 25.31 -34.05
N SER A 718 -43.02 25.51 -35.19
CA SER A 718 -41.60 25.78 -35.25
C SER A 718 -41.35 27.29 -35.32
N ILE A 719 -40.33 27.78 -34.58
CA ILE A 719 -39.86 29.15 -34.66
C ILE A 719 -38.74 29.18 -35.70
N THR A 720 -38.90 30.04 -36.74
CA THR A 720 -37.97 30.12 -37.87
C THR A 720 -36.87 31.15 -37.62
N THR A 721 -35.86 31.18 -38.48
CA THR A 721 -34.71 32.09 -38.42
C THR A 721 -35.07 33.58 -38.54
N ASP A 722 -36.23 33.89 -39.05
CA ASP A 722 -36.72 35.28 -39.21
C ASP A 722 -37.51 35.76 -37.98
N ASP A 723 -37.75 34.87 -37.02
CA ASP A 723 -38.47 35.18 -35.79
C ASP A 723 -37.53 35.88 -34.79
N ASP A 724 -38.00 36.99 -34.20
CA ASP A 724 -37.25 37.72 -33.19
C ASP A 724 -36.87 36.85 -31.95
N VAL A 725 -37.76 35.93 -31.58
CA VAL A 725 -37.53 34.98 -30.45
C VAL A 725 -36.36 34.06 -30.76
N PHE A 726 -36.32 33.51 -31.98
CA PHE A 726 -35.23 32.64 -32.44
C PHE A 726 -33.91 33.38 -32.43
N ASN A 727 -33.87 34.60 -32.96
CA ASN A 727 -32.66 35.43 -33.03
C ASN A 727 -32.19 35.86 -31.64
N GLN A 728 -33.09 36.14 -30.71
CA GLN A 728 -32.76 36.47 -29.30
C GLN A 728 -32.22 35.27 -28.55
N ILE A 729 -32.84 34.09 -28.61
CA ILE A 729 -32.37 32.85 -27.98
C ILE A 729 -30.98 32.50 -28.52
N LYS A 730 -30.77 32.53 -29.83
CA LYS A 730 -29.52 32.23 -30.51
C LYS A 730 -28.39 33.22 -30.13
N SER A 731 -28.66 34.49 -30.10
CA SER A 731 -27.66 35.54 -29.86
C SER A 731 -27.24 35.63 -28.39
N GLY A 732 -27.97 34.99 -27.48
CA GLY A 732 -27.78 35.17 -26.05
C GLY A 732 -28.18 36.56 -25.55
N LYS A 733 -28.93 37.31 -26.36
CA LYS A 733 -29.45 38.65 -26.05
C LYS A 733 -30.95 38.71 -26.41
N PRO A 734 -31.72 39.18 -25.54
CA PRO A 734 -31.51 39.46 -24.11
C PRO A 734 -31.73 38.25 -23.23
N ALA A 735 -31.56 38.47 -21.95
CA ALA A 735 -31.76 37.57 -20.83
C ALA A 735 -32.80 36.45 -20.99
N ASN A 736 -32.74 35.54 -20.07
CA ASN A 736 -33.52 34.31 -19.92
C ASN A 736 -34.99 34.39 -20.41
N TRP A 737 -35.41 33.42 -21.18
CA TRP A 737 -36.79 33.18 -21.50
C TRP A 737 -37.42 32.20 -20.51
N SER A 738 -38.56 32.57 -19.94
CA SER A 738 -39.36 31.73 -19.05
C SER A 738 -40.47 31.02 -19.83
N ALA A 739 -40.64 29.74 -19.60
CA ALA A 739 -41.70 28.95 -20.15
C ALA A 739 -43.09 29.37 -19.59
N PRO A 740 -44.19 29.08 -20.30
CA PRO A 740 -45.51 29.20 -19.70
C PRO A 740 -45.66 28.31 -18.50
N ALA A 741 -46.34 28.78 -17.46
CA ALA A 741 -46.69 27.97 -16.31
C ALA A 741 -47.46 26.71 -16.78
N ASN A 742 -47.15 25.57 -16.20
CA ASN A 742 -47.97 24.39 -16.44
C ASN A 742 -49.39 24.67 -15.91
N PRO A 743 -50.41 24.27 -16.64
CA PRO A 743 -51.79 24.48 -16.21
C PRO A 743 -52.13 23.76 -14.90
#